data_b5b778494b9bc54712e2948f8f2e5f4a
#
_entry.id   b5b778494b9bc54712e2948f8f2e5f4a
#
_cell.length_a   1.000
_cell.length_b   1.000
_cell.length_c   1.000
_cell.angle_alpha   90.00
_cell.angle_beta   90.00
_cell.angle_gamma   90.00
#
_symmetry.space_group_name_H-M   'P 1'
#
loop_
_entity.id
_entity.type
_entity.pdbx_description
1 polymer ?
#
loop_
_entity_poly.entity_id
_entity_poly.type
_entity_poly.pdbx_seq_one_letter_code
_entity_poly.pdbx_strand_id
1 'polypeptide(L)'
;MFGRSRSWVGGGQGKSKSIHSLDHLKYMYHVLTKNTTVTDHNRNLLVETIRSITEILIWGDQNDSSVFDFFLEKNMFVFFLNILRQKSGRYVCVQLLQTLNILFENISHETSLYYLLSNNHVNSIIVHKFDFSDEEIMAYYISFLKTLSLRLNNHTVHFFYNEHTNDFALYTEAIKFFNHPESMVRIAVRTITLNVYKVNNQHMLHYVRDRTAAPYFSNLVWFIGSHVIELDNCVQTDEEHRNKGKLSDLVAEHLDHLHYLNDILIINCEFLNDVLTDHLLNRLFLPLYVYSLVNHEKDGDRPTISPQVSLYLLSQVFLIIHYEPLVNSLANVILNGDLSVFSQQSEQDVQKRFINSSVRRFTKPAESLERSLEINRQRGKKRMPRRPNYKNVGEEDEEEKGPEDCPDDTEKAKVTESSSKSNKTSGDTEEIEMVIMERCKMFEMMGLTELNTTDEEKTAAAAAVAEVQRSRPFLDMVYNALDCTADDYYALFVLCLLYAMSHSKGVNPQLLEKIHLPLQQVEKSTYSHVLTERLIRIMNQAAQPDGKVRLATLELSCLLLKRLVLSGNECIIKDVHLACLEGAREESVHLLRRFYKGEEIFLDMFEDEYRSMTSKPLNVEYLMMDASILLPPTGTPLTGIDFVKRLPCGDVERTRRAIRVFFMLRSLSLHLQNEPETQLPLTREEDLIKTDDVLDLNNSDLIACMVVTKDGTQAHRFLAVDVYQMSLVEPETKRLGWGVVKFAGLLQDMQVTGVEDDSRALNIIIHKPTSNPHAKPIPILQANFIFADHIRCIIAKQRLAKGRIQARRMKMQRIAALLDLPVQPSATVLGFGQNSATSSQHLPFRFYDQSRRGLSDPSVQRSVFTSADKVPGFAVAQCISQHNSSPVSSPSPPSSASTSGSTGHCDSVAGSTISTPSAAQSPSGLAGKDGGECLAFQRPKLEADTGFRSSCSRHLRKTFPGRFFCHIHVRDFIK
;
A
#
# COMPACT_ATOMS: atom_id res chain seq x y z
N MET A 1 13.29 32.31 -13.61
CA MET A 1 14.52 33.00 -14.08
C MET A 1 14.10 34.25 -14.83
N PHE A 2 14.14 35.39 -14.21
CA PHE A 2 13.78 36.68 -14.83
C PHE A 2 15.03 37.22 -15.54
N GLY A 3 14.94 37.28 -16.87
CA GLY A 3 15.99 37.87 -17.69
C GLY A 3 16.00 39.38 -17.58
N ARG A 4 17.17 39.93 -17.25
CA ARG A 4 17.45 41.36 -17.21
C ARG A 4 17.07 42.05 -18.51
N SER A 5 16.08 42.96 -18.50
CA SER A 5 15.85 43.90 -19.55
C SER A 5 16.91 45.00 -19.53
N ARG A 6 17.50 45.22 -20.70
CA ARG A 6 18.50 46.27 -20.94
C ARG A 6 17.84 47.64 -20.82
N SER A 7 18.29 48.41 -19.84
CA SER A 7 18.00 49.80 -19.66
C SER A 7 18.54 50.66 -20.86
N TRP A 8 17.65 51.37 -21.52
CA TRP A 8 18.01 52.47 -22.40
C TRP A 8 18.26 53.72 -21.54
N VAL A 9 19.53 54.10 -21.47
CA VAL A 9 19.95 55.38 -20.86
C VAL A 9 19.77 56.50 -21.91
N GLY A 10 18.77 57.36 -21.68
CA GLY A 10 18.63 58.64 -22.29
C GLY A 10 18.45 59.68 -21.17
N GLY A 11 19.37 60.60 -21.04
CA GLY A 11 19.47 61.60 -19.96
C GLY A 11 18.32 62.59 -19.92
N GLY A 12 17.75 62.74 -18.74
CA GLY A 12 16.83 63.80 -18.34
C GLY A 12 16.49 63.60 -16.87
N GLN A 13 16.86 64.56 -16.02
CA GLN A 13 16.46 64.62 -14.62
C GLN A 13 14.91 64.70 -14.54
N GLY A 14 14.22 63.52 -14.56
CA GLY A 14 12.81 63.37 -14.23
C GLY A 14 12.74 62.31 -13.16
N LYS A 15 12.04 62.55 -12.04
CA LYS A 15 11.65 61.57 -11.03
C LYS A 15 11.42 60.20 -11.68
N SER A 16 12.12 59.15 -11.27
CA SER A 16 11.90 57.79 -11.73
C SER A 16 10.43 57.50 -11.53
N LYS A 17 9.64 57.48 -12.63
CA LYS A 17 8.24 57.10 -12.59
C LYS A 17 8.24 55.64 -12.15
N SER A 18 7.64 55.36 -10.99
CA SER A 18 7.41 54.02 -10.49
C SER A 18 6.73 53.21 -11.62
N ILE A 19 7.30 52.09 -11.97
CA ILE A 19 6.74 51.16 -12.99
C ILE A 19 5.36 50.71 -12.53
N HIS A 20 5.13 50.58 -11.24
CA HIS A 20 3.86 50.25 -10.59
C HIS A 20 3.18 51.55 -10.13
N SER A 21 2.33 52.12 -10.95
CA SER A 21 1.57 53.33 -10.64
C SER A 21 0.29 53.42 -11.46
N LEU A 22 -0.70 54.16 -10.93
CA LEU A 22 -1.92 54.48 -11.65
C LEU A 22 -1.67 55.17 -13.00
N ASP A 23 -0.65 56.05 -13.08
CA ASP A 23 -0.32 56.72 -14.32
C ASP A 23 0.23 55.77 -15.39
N HIS A 24 0.98 54.76 -14.93
CA HIS A 24 1.43 53.71 -15.88
C HIS A 24 0.26 52.85 -16.38
N LEU A 25 -0.71 52.54 -15.52
CA LEU A 25 -1.93 51.85 -15.91
C LEU A 25 -2.74 52.65 -16.95
N LYS A 26 -2.85 53.99 -16.77
CA LYS A 26 -3.48 54.89 -17.76
C LYS A 26 -2.75 54.83 -19.11
N TYR A 27 -1.42 54.79 -19.08
CA TYR A 27 -0.63 54.62 -20.31
C TYR A 27 -0.91 53.25 -20.98
N MET A 28 -0.94 52.15 -20.22
CA MET A 28 -1.25 50.84 -20.76
C MET A 28 -2.67 50.78 -21.36
N TYR A 29 -3.66 51.41 -20.70
CA TYR A 29 -4.99 51.58 -21.24
C TYR A 29 -4.99 52.26 -22.61
N HIS A 30 -4.20 53.32 -22.76
CA HIS A 30 -4.04 54.04 -24.03
C HIS A 30 -3.37 53.18 -25.12
N VAL A 31 -2.44 52.31 -24.75
CA VAL A 31 -1.84 51.32 -25.67
C VAL A 31 -2.91 50.37 -26.17
N LEU A 32 -3.77 49.82 -25.24
CA LEU A 32 -4.87 48.90 -25.61
C LEU A 32 -5.89 49.56 -26.51
N THR A 33 -6.27 50.84 -26.26
CA THR A 33 -7.25 51.56 -27.08
C THR A 33 -6.74 51.84 -28.47
N LYS A 34 -5.43 52.05 -28.69
CA LYS A 34 -4.80 52.20 -29.99
C LYS A 34 -4.63 50.89 -30.77
N ASN A 35 -4.52 49.78 -30.07
CA ASN A 35 -4.23 48.46 -30.64
C ASN A 35 -5.41 47.49 -30.44
N THR A 36 -6.56 47.81 -30.99
CA THR A 36 -7.77 46.99 -30.84
C THR A 36 -7.75 45.72 -31.67
N THR A 37 -6.95 45.68 -32.75
CA THR A 37 -6.79 44.49 -33.62
C THR A 37 -5.42 43.85 -33.41
N VAL A 38 -5.40 42.55 -33.21
CA VAL A 38 -4.16 41.77 -33.07
C VAL A 38 -3.54 41.50 -34.44
N THR A 39 -2.28 41.86 -34.59
CA THR A 39 -1.48 41.66 -35.83
C THR A 39 -0.12 41.06 -35.42
N ASP A 40 0.60 40.49 -36.39
CA ASP A 40 1.96 39.96 -36.14
C ASP A 40 2.94 41.04 -35.64
N HIS A 41 2.71 42.29 -35.97
CA HIS A 41 3.56 43.41 -35.57
C HIS A 41 3.29 43.88 -34.14
N ASN A 42 2.06 43.78 -33.61
CA ASN A 42 1.69 44.32 -32.29
C ASN A 42 1.43 43.24 -31.24
N ARG A 43 1.39 41.93 -31.61
CA ARG A 43 1.08 40.82 -30.67
C ARG A 43 1.97 40.81 -29.45
N ASN A 44 3.28 41.03 -29.61
CA ASN A 44 4.21 41.08 -28.50
C ASN A 44 3.97 42.30 -27.61
N LEU A 45 3.69 43.46 -28.21
CA LEU A 45 3.33 44.66 -27.47
C LEU A 45 2.05 44.46 -26.64
N LEU A 46 1.03 43.83 -27.20
CA LEU A 46 -0.22 43.56 -26.52
C LEU A 46 -0.01 42.59 -25.35
N VAL A 47 0.77 41.51 -25.55
CA VAL A 47 1.10 40.56 -24.49
C VAL A 47 1.86 41.25 -23.35
N GLU A 48 2.89 42.03 -23.63
CA GLU A 48 3.64 42.77 -22.62
C GLU A 48 2.77 43.85 -21.94
N THR A 49 1.84 44.49 -22.67
CA THR A 49 0.88 45.42 -22.08
C THR A 49 -0.06 44.71 -21.08
N ILE A 50 -0.58 43.54 -21.42
CA ILE A 50 -1.44 42.74 -20.53
C ILE A 50 -0.67 42.28 -19.29
N ARG A 51 0.59 41.81 -19.45
CA ARG A 51 1.46 41.45 -18.34
C ARG A 51 1.71 42.63 -17.41
N SER A 52 2.10 43.77 -17.95
CA SER A 52 2.32 45.01 -17.17
C SER A 52 1.07 45.46 -16.43
N ILE A 53 -0.12 45.36 -17.04
CA ILE A 53 -1.39 45.63 -16.34
C ILE A 53 -1.56 44.67 -15.15
N THR A 54 -1.30 43.39 -15.35
CA THR A 54 -1.42 42.40 -14.31
C THR A 54 -0.44 42.64 -13.15
N GLU A 55 0.80 42.96 -13.46
CA GLU A 55 1.81 43.34 -12.44
C GLU A 55 1.38 44.57 -11.63
N ILE A 56 0.81 45.58 -12.31
CA ILE A 56 0.29 46.78 -11.66
C ILE A 56 -0.91 46.44 -10.76
N LEU A 57 -1.81 45.60 -11.21
CA LEU A 57 -2.97 45.16 -10.42
C LEU A 57 -2.52 44.38 -9.17
N ILE A 58 -1.58 43.43 -9.29
CA ILE A 58 -1.03 42.66 -8.16
C ILE A 58 -0.33 43.60 -7.15
N TRP A 59 0.43 44.58 -7.67
CA TRP A 59 1.04 45.59 -6.80
C TRP A 59 -0.02 46.48 -6.13
N GLY A 60 -1.04 46.89 -6.92
CA GLY A 60 -2.14 47.76 -6.44
C GLY A 60 -2.99 47.08 -5.36
N ASP A 61 -3.15 45.77 -5.43
CA ASP A 61 -3.83 44.99 -4.38
C ASP A 61 -3.26 45.25 -3.00
N GLN A 62 -1.94 45.45 -2.92
CA GLN A 62 -1.22 45.60 -1.64
C GLN A 62 -0.88 47.08 -1.28
N ASN A 63 -0.88 47.97 -2.26
CA ASN A 63 -0.31 49.33 -2.07
C ASN A 63 -1.28 50.48 -2.45
N ASP A 64 -2.13 50.30 -3.48
CA ASP A 64 -2.98 51.39 -4.01
C ASP A 64 -4.28 50.84 -4.68
N SER A 65 -5.40 50.92 -3.95
CA SER A 65 -6.70 50.48 -4.45
C SER A 65 -7.23 51.31 -5.65
N SER A 66 -6.74 52.53 -5.86
CA SER A 66 -7.16 53.40 -6.97
C SER A 66 -6.86 52.81 -8.36
N VAL A 67 -5.93 51.85 -8.41
CA VAL A 67 -5.62 51.05 -9.60
C VAL A 67 -6.82 50.21 -10.03
N PHE A 68 -7.52 49.58 -9.08
CA PHE A 68 -8.71 48.77 -9.37
C PHE A 68 -9.90 49.64 -9.78
N ASP A 69 -10.09 50.79 -9.14
CA ASP A 69 -11.14 51.72 -9.50
C ASP A 69 -11.01 52.18 -10.97
N PHE A 70 -9.79 52.54 -11.40
CA PHE A 70 -9.52 52.89 -12.77
C PHE A 70 -9.70 51.72 -13.75
N PHE A 71 -9.22 50.50 -13.36
CA PHE A 71 -9.37 49.30 -14.16
C PHE A 71 -10.85 48.99 -14.44
N LEU A 72 -11.69 49.13 -13.39
CA LEU A 72 -13.12 48.89 -13.43
C LEU A 72 -13.84 49.98 -14.24
N GLU A 73 -13.56 51.28 -13.95
CA GLU A 73 -14.16 52.43 -14.62
C GLU A 73 -13.94 52.37 -16.15
N LYS A 74 -12.74 52.00 -16.56
CA LYS A 74 -12.40 51.86 -17.98
C LYS A 74 -12.76 50.51 -18.58
N ASN A 75 -13.34 49.61 -17.77
CA ASN A 75 -13.80 48.29 -18.18
C ASN A 75 -12.73 47.52 -18.98
N MET A 76 -11.52 47.45 -18.42
CA MET A 76 -10.33 47.03 -19.15
C MET A 76 -10.37 45.54 -19.54
N PHE A 77 -11.18 44.69 -18.85
CA PHE A 77 -11.38 43.30 -19.25
C PHE A 77 -12.03 43.12 -20.63
N VAL A 78 -12.75 44.14 -21.13
CA VAL A 78 -13.31 44.08 -22.49
C VAL A 78 -12.23 43.94 -23.55
N PHE A 79 -11.05 44.56 -23.31
CA PHE A 79 -9.92 44.43 -24.23
C PHE A 79 -9.38 42.98 -24.24
N PHE A 80 -9.29 42.31 -23.09
CA PHE A 80 -8.91 40.90 -23.00
C PHE A 80 -9.88 40.00 -23.78
N LEU A 81 -11.18 40.22 -23.60
CA LEU A 81 -12.23 39.51 -24.36
C LEU A 81 -12.17 39.79 -25.85
N ASN A 82 -11.94 41.05 -26.25
CA ASN A 82 -11.83 41.41 -27.64
C ASN A 82 -10.61 40.78 -28.33
N ILE A 83 -9.49 40.66 -27.60
CA ILE A 83 -8.31 39.94 -28.07
C ILE A 83 -8.62 38.45 -28.25
N LEU A 84 -9.30 37.83 -27.29
CA LEU A 84 -9.69 36.40 -27.38
C LEU A 84 -10.68 36.12 -28.51
N ARG A 85 -11.63 37.05 -28.79
CA ARG A 85 -12.61 36.91 -29.88
C ARG A 85 -12.00 36.97 -31.27
N GLN A 86 -10.82 37.55 -31.41
CA GLN A 86 -10.07 37.59 -32.66
C GLN A 86 -9.33 36.24 -32.85
N LYS A 87 -9.11 35.85 -34.09
CA LYS A 87 -8.25 34.69 -34.40
C LYS A 87 -6.77 35.04 -34.20
N SER A 88 -6.43 35.40 -32.97
CA SER A 88 -5.13 35.99 -32.61
C SER A 88 -3.98 34.97 -32.49
N GLY A 89 -4.26 33.69 -32.80
CA GLY A 89 -3.27 32.61 -32.79
C GLY A 89 -2.94 32.07 -31.40
N ARG A 90 -2.34 30.91 -31.39
CA ARG A 90 -1.95 30.12 -30.20
C ARG A 90 -1.19 30.93 -29.15
N TYR A 91 -0.14 31.65 -29.57
CA TYR A 91 0.76 32.38 -28.69
C TYR A 91 0.03 33.38 -27.78
N VAL A 92 -0.90 34.17 -28.36
CA VAL A 92 -1.62 35.20 -27.60
C VAL A 92 -2.60 34.56 -26.62
N CYS A 93 -3.29 33.48 -27.01
CA CYS A 93 -4.22 32.75 -26.13
C CYS A 93 -3.48 32.14 -24.90
N VAL A 94 -2.36 31.47 -25.13
CA VAL A 94 -1.52 30.89 -24.09
C VAL A 94 -1.05 31.96 -23.12
N GLN A 95 -0.48 33.07 -23.63
CA GLN A 95 0.03 34.15 -22.81
C GLN A 95 -1.07 34.86 -22.01
N LEU A 96 -2.24 35.01 -22.58
CA LEU A 96 -3.37 35.61 -21.88
C LEU A 96 -3.90 34.71 -20.77
N LEU A 97 -4.08 33.40 -21.01
CA LEU A 97 -4.49 32.45 -19.98
C LEU A 97 -3.46 32.34 -18.86
N GLN A 98 -2.18 32.30 -19.20
CA GLN A 98 -1.09 32.30 -18.23
C GLN A 98 -1.11 33.55 -17.35
N THR A 99 -1.30 34.71 -17.97
CA THR A 99 -1.33 36.01 -17.26
C THR A 99 -2.55 36.08 -16.33
N LEU A 100 -3.71 35.58 -16.74
CA LEU A 100 -4.91 35.50 -15.91
C LEU A 100 -4.71 34.56 -14.72
N ASN A 101 -4.06 33.41 -14.93
CA ASN A 101 -3.71 32.52 -13.83
C ASN A 101 -2.87 33.24 -12.77
N ILE A 102 -1.80 33.93 -13.20
CA ILE A 102 -0.92 34.68 -12.30
C ILE A 102 -1.70 35.78 -11.55
N LEU A 103 -2.60 36.49 -12.23
CA LEU A 103 -3.43 37.53 -11.61
C LEU A 103 -4.28 36.94 -10.48
N PHE A 104 -5.12 35.96 -10.77
CA PHE A 104 -6.06 35.40 -9.78
C PHE A 104 -5.36 34.60 -8.68
N GLU A 105 -4.16 34.09 -8.93
CA GLU A 105 -3.36 33.40 -7.91
C GLU A 105 -2.76 34.38 -6.89
N ASN A 106 -2.37 35.59 -7.32
CA ASN A 106 -1.63 36.54 -6.50
C ASN A 106 -2.49 37.64 -5.86
N ILE A 107 -3.75 37.82 -6.23
CA ILE A 107 -4.66 38.73 -5.55
C ILE A 107 -5.03 38.18 -4.19
N SER A 108 -4.80 38.98 -3.13
CA SER A 108 -4.98 38.59 -1.73
C SER A 108 -6.23 39.20 -1.10
N HIS A 109 -6.60 40.46 -1.46
CA HIS A 109 -7.73 41.16 -0.85
C HIS A 109 -9.05 40.80 -1.52
N GLU A 110 -10.07 40.52 -0.73
CA GLU A 110 -11.39 40.16 -1.22
C GLU A 110 -12.03 41.29 -2.06
N THR A 111 -11.83 42.54 -1.67
CA THR A 111 -12.34 43.70 -2.42
C THR A 111 -11.77 43.75 -3.83
N SER A 112 -10.47 43.56 -4.00
CA SER A 112 -9.80 43.50 -5.30
C SER A 112 -10.31 42.33 -6.14
N LEU A 113 -10.53 41.18 -5.49
CA LEU A 113 -11.12 40.01 -6.16
C LEU A 113 -12.56 40.33 -6.64
N TYR A 114 -13.38 40.99 -5.83
CA TYR A 114 -14.74 41.38 -6.23
C TYR A 114 -14.72 42.34 -7.41
N TYR A 115 -13.81 43.30 -7.47
CA TYR A 115 -13.60 44.15 -8.62
C TYR A 115 -13.29 43.36 -9.90
N LEU A 116 -12.41 42.37 -9.81
CA LEU A 116 -12.05 41.54 -10.97
C LEU A 116 -13.20 40.63 -11.43
N LEU A 117 -14.00 40.12 -10.47
CA LEU A 117 -15.12 39.22 -10.76
C LEU A 117 -16.40 39.98 -11.25
N SER A 118 -16.48 41.28 -10.99
CA SER A 118 -17.62 42.10 -11.42
C SER A 118 -17.80 42.12 -12.96
N ASN A 119 -18.94 42.58 -13.42
CA ASN A 119 -19.28 42.74 -14.84
C ASN A 119 -19.31 41.45 -15.70
N ASN A 120 -19.29 40.25 -15.09
CA ASN A 120 -19.43 38.97 -15.78
C ASN A 120 -18.38 38.65 -16.86
N HIS A 121 -17.26 39.39 -16.90
CA HIS A 121 -16.20 39.19 -17.90
C HIS A 121 -15.48 37.84 -17.73
N VAL A 122 -15.22 37.45 -16.46
CA VAL A 122 -14.56 36.17 -16.17
C VAL A 122 -15.40 35.01 -16.69
N ASN A 123 -16.72 35.02 -16.46
CA ASN A 123 -17.60 33.97 -17.01
C ASN A 123 -17.58 33.96 -18.55
N SER A 124 -17.44 35.16 -19.18
CA SER A 124 -17.32 35.25 -20.65
C SER A 124 -16.00 34.63 -21.16
N ILE A 125 -14.93 34.69 -20.39
CA ILE A 125 -13.65 34.00 -20.67
C ILE A 125 -13.82 32.49 -20.49
N ILE A 126 -14.47 32.06 -19.40
CA ILE A 126 -14.72 30.64 -19.11
C ILE A 126 -15.48 29.96 -20.24
N VAL A 127 -16.55 30.57 -20.78
CA VAL A 127 -17.35 30.00 -21.86
C VAL A 127 -16.78 30.22 -23.25
N HIS A 128 -15.64 30.89 -23.38
CA HIS A 128 -14.98 31.11 -24.67
C HIS A 128 -14.53 29.76 -25.27
N LYS A 129 -14.74 29.58 -26.57
CA LYS A 129 -14.36 28.38 -27.29
C LYS A 129 -12.88 28.43 -27.66
N PHE A 130 -12.05 27.86 -26.78
CA PHE A 130 -10.62 27.65 -27.05
C PHE A 130 -10.43 26.41 -27.93
N ASP A 131 -9.28 26.34 -28.60
CA ASP A 131 -8.84 25.13 -29.27
C ASP A 131 -8.20 24.20 -28.27
N PHE A 132 -9.00 23.26 -27.73
CA PHE A 132 -8.54 22.29 -26.72
C PHE A 132 -7.78 21.10 -27.32
N SER A 133 -7.54 21.08 -28.64
CA SER A 133 -6.59 20.14 -29.22
C SER A 133 -5.13 20.52 -28.90
N ASP A 134 -4.90 21.79 -28.52
CA ASP A 134 -3.61 22.27 -28.04
C ASP A 134 -3.45 21.99 -26.54
N GLU A 135 -2.50 21.12 -26.19
CA GLU A 135 -2.25 20.70 -24.82
C GLU A 135 -1.88 21.86 -23.88
N GLU A 136 -1.16 22.86 -24.40
CA GLU A 136 -0.73 24.03 -23.61
C GLU A 136 -1.92 24.96 -23.30
N ILE A 137 -2.79 25.19 -24.27
CA ILE A 137 -4.05 25.94 -24.06
C ILE A 137 -4.91 25.19 -23.05
N MET A 138 -5.06 23.87 -23.20
CA MET A 138 -5.81 23.05 -22.27
C MET A 138 -5.25 23.13 -20.84
N ALA A 139 -3.94 23.03 -20.68
CA ALA A 139 -3.28 23.08 -19.39
C ALA A 139 -3.51 24.42 -18.67
N TYR A 140 -3.34 25.56 -19.38
CA TYR A 140 -3.57 26.87 -18.78
C TYR A 140 -5.06 27.16 -18.54
N TYR A 141 -5.93 26.68 -19.41
CA TYR A 141 -7.38 26.84 -19.24
C TYR A 141 -7.87 26.09 -18.00
N ILE A 142 -7.51 24.82 -17.84
CA ILE A 142 -7.94 24.03 -16.68
C ILE A 142 -7.31 24.53 -15.37
N SER A 143 -6.06 25.03 -15.43
CA SER A 143 -5.41 25.71 -14.32
C SER A 143 -6.17 26.98 -13.93
N PHE A 144 -6.61 27.77 -14.91
CA PHE A 144 -7.42 28.96 -14.67
C PHE A 144 -8.74 28.63 -13.96
N LEU A 145 -9.48 27.63 -14.43
CA LEU A 145 -10.71 27.18 -13.76
C LEU A 145 -10.41 26.69 -12.31
N LYS A 146 -9.32 25.96 -12.13
CA LYS A 146 -8.90 25.49 -10.80
C LYS A 146 -8.57 26.66 -9.88
N THR A 147 -7.81 27.64 -10.34
CA THR A 147 -7.47 28.84 -9.57
C THR A 147 -8.72 29.61 -9.15
N LEU A 148 -9.69 29.79 -10.07
CA LEU A 148 -10.98 30.41 -9.74
C LEU A 148 -11.77 29.58 -8.72
N SER A 149 -11.77 28.27 -8.83
CA SER A 149 -12.49 27.40 -7.91
C SER A 149 -11.94 27.44 -6.47
N LEU A 150 -10.65 27.70 -6.30
CA LEU A 150 -10.00 27.89 -4.99
C LEU A 150 -10.44 29.20 -4.31
N ARG A 151 -10.98 30.14 -5.09
CA ARG A 151 -11.50 31.44 -4.59
C ARG A 151 -12.99 31.39 -4.26
N LEU A 152 -13.65 30.23 -4.44
CA LEU A 152 -15.07 30.08 -4.12
C LEU A 152 -15.31 30.08 -2.61
N ASN A 153 -16.25 30.93 -2.21
CA ASN A 153 -16.83 30.97 -0.87
C ASN A 153 -18.31 31.43 -0.97
N ASN A 154 -18.99 31.60 0.14
CA ASN A 154 -20.40 32.00 0.16
C ASN A 154 -20.68 33.38 -0.50
N HIS A 155 -19.68 34.24 -0.59
CA HIS A 155 -19.80 35.57 -1.21
C HIS A 155 -19.41 35.55 -2.69
N THR A 156 -18.29 34.91 -3.02
CA THR A 156 -17.77 34.89 -4.39
C THR A 156 -18.55 33.99 -5.33
N VAL A 157 -19.31 33.01 -4.81
CA VAL A 157 -20.11 32.09 -5.62
C VAL A 157 -21.13 32.82 -6.50
N HIS A 158 -21.67 33.94 -6.01
CA HIS A 158 -22.66 34.75 -6.74
C HIS A 158 -22.11 35.41 -8.01
N PHE A 159 -20.80 35.52 -8.18
CA PHE A 159 -20.19 35.98 -9.43
C PHE A 159 -20.15 34.88 -10.51
N PHE A 160 -20.23 33.64 -10.13
CA PHE A 160 -20.14 32.48 -11.04
C PHE A 160 -21.47 31.77 -11.24
N TYR A 161 -22.30 31.69 -10.20
CA TYR A 161 -23.63 31.10 -10.23
C TYR A 161 -24.69 32.17 -10.33
N ASN A 162 -25.47 32.13 -11.41
CA ASN A 162 -26.59 33.04 -11.63
C ASN A 162 -27.90 32.31 -11.39
N GLU A 163 -28.57 32.62 -10.29
CA GLU A 163 -29.83 32.01 -9.88
C GLU A 163 -30.96 32.29 -10.90
N HIS A 164 -31.03 33.48 -11.49
CA HIS A 164 -32.09 33.85 -12.42
C HIS A 164 -32.01 33.09 -13.74
N THR A 165 -30.79 32.86 -14.23
CA THR A 165 -30.58 32.14 -15.49
C THR A 165 -30.33 30.63 -15.27
N ASN A 166 -30.16 30.20 -14.00
CA ASN A 166 -29.74 28.86 -13.66
C ASN A 166 -28.51 28.44 -14.49
N ASP A 167 -27.47 29.27 -14.45
CA ASP A 167 -26.22 29.02 -15.18
C ASP A 167 -25.04 29.10 -14.20
N PHE A 168 -24.17 28.13 -14.26
CA PHE A 168 -22.97 28.04 -13.45
C PHE A 168 -21.77 27.65 -14.33
N ALA A 169 -21.27 28.62 -15.09
CA ALA A 169 -20.27 28.40 -16.12
C ALA A 169 -19.00 27.71 -15.59
N LEU A 170 -18.45 28.17 -14.45
CA LEU A 170 -17.22 27.62 -13.87
C LEU A 170 -17.31 26.10 -13.64
N TYR A 171 -18.43 25.64 -13.13
CA TYR A 171 -18.65 24.23 -12.84
C TYR A 171 -19.00 23.43 -14.10
N THR A 172 -19.97 23.92 -14.89
CA THR A 172 -20.47 23.18 -16.06
C THR A 172 -19.44 23.05 -17.19
N GLU A 173 -18.57 24.04 -17.38
CA GLU A 173 -17.48 23.92 -18.35
C GLU A 173 -16.36 22.98 -17.83
N ALA A 174 -16.04 23.01 -16.53
CA ALA A 174 -15.03 22.15 -15.96
C ALA A 174 -15.39 20.65 -16.05
N ILE A 175 -16.63 20.27 -15.69
CA ILE A 175 -17.03 18.86 -15.64
C ILE A 175 -17.08 18.19 -17.01
N LYS A 176 -17.08 18.93 -18.13
CA LYS A 176 -16.97 18.36 -19.48
C LYS A 176 -15.67 17.58 -19.69
N PHE A 177 -14.62 17.93 -18.95
CA PHE A 177 -13.30 17.31 -19.05
C PHE A 177 -13.06 16.19 -18.01
N PHE A 178 -14.11 15.64 -17.38
CA PHE A 178 -14.00 14.61 -16.36
C PHE A 178 -13.30 13.34 -16.83
N ASN A 179 -13.39 13.00 -18.10
CA ASN A 179 -12.79 11.83 -18.75
C ASN A 179 -11.67 12.19 -19.74
N HIS A 180 -11.05 13.35 -19.58
CA HIS A 180 -9.94 13.77 -20.44
C HIS A 180 -8.79 12.75 -20.41
N PRO A 181 -8.11 12.44 -21.53
CA PRO A 181 -7.02 11.47 -21.57
C PRO A 181 -5.87 11.84 -20.62
N GLU A 182 -5.58 13.13 -20.49
CA GLU A 182 -4.53 13.62 -19.60
C GLU A 182 -4.97 13.58 -18.12
N SER A 183 -4.23 12.85 -17.26
CA SER A 183 -4.56 12.68 -15.85
C SER A 183 -4.56 13.99 -15.06
N MET A 184 -3.65 14.91 -15.38
CA MET A 184 -3.57 16.22 -14.71
C MET A 184 -4.84 17.04 -14.91
N VAL A 185 -5.47 16.94 -16.09
CA VAL A 185 -6.77 17.60 -16.38
C VAL A 185 -7.87 16.98 -15.52
N ARG A 186 -7.93 15.63 -15.44
CA ARG A 186 -8.92 14.95 -14.61
C ARG A 186 -8.78 15.29 -13.12
N ILE A 187 -7.56 15.36 -12.60
CA ILE A 187 -7.27 15.78 -11.22
C ILE A 187 -7.73 17.22 -10.97
N ALA A 188 -7.48 18.13 -11.92
CA ALA A 188 -7.94 19.51 -11.79
C ALA A 188 -9.48 19.60 -11.78
N VAL A 189 -10.17 18.86 -12.63
CA VAL A 189 -11.65 18.78 -12.64
C VAL A 189 -12.18 18.28 -11.30
N ARG A 190 -11.59 17.20 -10.73
CA ARG A 190 -11.94 16.68 -9.40
C ARG A 190 -11.77 17.75 -8.32
N THR A 191 -10.66 18.50 -8.37
CA THR A 191 -10.41 19.60 -7.41
C THR A 191 -11.48 20.69 -7.54
N ILE A 192 -11.85 21.08 -8.76
CA ILE A 192 -12.88 22.10 -9.02
C ILE A 192 -14.23 21.65 -8.48
N THR A 193 -14.65 20.43 -8.76
CA THR A 193 -15.93 19.89 -8.26
C THR A 193 -15.99 19.84 -6.74
N LEU A 194 -14.91 19.38 -6.07
CA LEU A 194 -14.85 19.37 -4.62
C LEU A 194 -14.91 20.78 -4.02
N ASN A 195 -14.25 21.75 -4.63
CA ASN A 195 -14.33 23.15 -4.19
C ASN A 195 -15.74 23.72 -4.36
N VAL A 196 -16.44 23.39 -5.44
CA VAL A 196 -17.84 23.77 -5.64
C VAL A 196 -18.75 23.16 -4.58
N TYR A 197 -18.63 21.86 -4.32
CA TYR A 197 -19.50 21.15 -3.36
C TYR A 197 -19.26 21.57 -1.90
N LYS A 198 -18.07 22.09 -1.58
CA LYS A 198 -17.76 22.64 -0.25
C LYS A 198 -18.44 23.98 0.06
N VAL A 199 -18.91 24.70 -0.95
CA VAL A 199 -19.57 25.99 -0.74
C VAL A 199 -20.94 25.78 -0.16
N ASN A 200 -21.22 26.33 1.02
CA ASN A 200 -22.51 26.21 1.68
C ASN A 200 -23.54 27.23 1.13
N ASN A 201 -23.94 27.05 -0.14
CA ASN A 201 -25.00 27.82 -0.80
C ASN A 201 -26.08 26.88 -1.29
N GLN A 202 -27.22 26.87 -0.61
CA GLN A 202 -28.31 25.91 -0.87
C GLN A 202 -28.89 26.04 -2.28
N HIS A 203 -29.05 27.25 -2.80
CA HIS A 203 -29.59 27.48 -4.17
C HIS A 203 -28.67 26.90 -5.24
N MET A 204 -27.36 27.13 -5.09
CA MET A 204 -26.36 26.56 -5.99
C MET A 204 -26.32 25.04 -5.89
N LEU A 205 -26.33 24.48 -4.67
CA LEU A 205 -26.31 23.03 -4.45
C LEU A 205 -27.58 22.36 -4.99
N HIS A 206 -28.76 22.98 -4.86
CA HIS A 206 -30.00 22.49 -5.48
C HIS A 206 -29.89 22.51 -7.01
N TYR A 207 -29.32 23.58 -7.58
CA TYR A 207 -29.04 23.61 -9.01
C TYR A 207 -28.11 22.46 -9.44
N VAL A 208 -27.02 22.23 -8.70
CA VAL A 208 -26.09 21.11 -8.97
C VAL A 208 -26.85 19.78 -8.94
N ARG A 209 -27.64 19.51 -7.89
CA ARG A 209 -28.46 18.30 -7.76
C ARG A 209 -29.41 18.11 -8.94
N ASP A 210 -30.23 19.12 -9.24
CA ASP A 210 -31.38 19.01 -10.16
C ASP A 210 -30.95 19.01 -11.63
N ARG A 211 -29.82 19.63 -11.96
CA ARG A 211 -29.42 19.85 -13.33
C ARG A 211 -28.20 19.07 -13.79
N THR A 212 -27.28 18.81 -12.88
CA THR A 212 -25.95 18.33 -13.27
C THR A 212 -25.54 17.04 -12.56
N ALA A 213 -25.97 16.80 -11.30
CA ALA A 213 -25.50 15.67 -10.53
C ALA A 213 -25.79 14.31 -11.17
N ALA A 214 -27.03 14.07 -11.57
CA ALA A 214 -27.42 12.79 -12.16
C ALA A 214 -26.68 12.50 -13.49
N PRO A 215 -26.62 13.42 -14.48
CA PRO A 215 -25.84 13.18 -15.69
C PRO A 215 -24.34 13.11 -15.45
N TYR A 216 -23.79 13.91 -14.52
CA TYR A 216 -22.36 13.86 -14.19
C TYR A 216 -21.98 12.53 -13.54
N PHE A 217 -22.69 12.13 -12.46
CA PHE A 217 -22.38 10.90 -11.77
C PHE A 217 -22.65 9.65 -12.62
N SER A 218 -23.68 9.68 -13.47
CA SER A 218 -23.95 8.58 -14.41
C SER A 218 -22.80 8.37 -15.40
N ASN A 219 -22.28 9.45 -15.97
CA ASN A 219 -21.15 9.39 -16.90
C ASN A 219 -19.83 9.05 -16.19
N LEU A 220 -19.60 9.59 -14.98
CA LEU A 220 -18.43 9.30 -14.17
C LEU A 220 -18.38 7.81 -13.77
N VAL A 221 -19.49 7.27 -13.27
CA VAL A 221 -19.61 5.86 -12.87
C VAL A 221 -19.40 4.92 -14.05
N TRP A 222 -19.95 5.26 -15.22
CA TRP A 222 -19.69 4.51 -16.45
C TRP A 222 -18.22 4.60 -16.88
N PHE A 223 -17.59 5.75 -16.77
CA PHE A 223 -16.16 5.93 -17.07
C PHE A 223 -15.29 5.05 -16.15
N ILE A 224 -15.55 5.06 -14.83
CA ILE A 224 -14.86 4.22 -13.84
C ILE A 224 -15.03 2.73 -14.18
N GLY A 225 -16.24 2.27 -14.46
CA GLY A 225 -16.49 0.88 -14.79
C GLY A 225 -15.85 0.43 -16.11
N SER A 226 -15.79 1.33 -17.11
CA SER A 226 -15.06 1.06 -18.36
C SER A 226 -13.55 0.90 -18.13
N HIS A 227 -13.00 1.71 -17.24
CA HIS A 227 -11.62 1.63 -16.82
C HIS A 227 -11.31 0.33 -16.06
N VAL A 228 -12.25 -0.12 -15.23
CA VAL A 228 -12.16 -1.40 -14.52
C VAL A 228 -12.18 -2.59 -15.49
N ILE A 229 -13.00 -2.53 -16.54
CA ILE A 229 -13.00 -3.56 -17.59
C ILE A 229 -11.65 -3.57 -18.35
N GLU A 230 -11.05 -2.40 -18.60
CA GLU A 230 -9.71 -2.33 -19.18
C GLU A 230 -8.64 -2.93 -18.25
N LEU A 231 -8.74 -2.68 -16.94
CA LEU A 231 -7.89 -3.28 -15.93
C LEU A 231 -8.01 -4.80 -15.94
N ASP A 232 -9.22 -5.34 -15.94
CA ASP A 232 -9.47 -6.78 -15.99
C ASP A 232 -8.89 -7.41 -17.27
N ASN A 233 -9.10 -6.80 -18.42
CA ASN A 233 -8.50 -7.23 -19.67
C ASN A 233 -6.97 -7.23 -19.62
N CYS A 234 -6.37 -6.22 -18.96
CA CYS A 234 -4.92 -6.16 -18.76
C CYS A 234 -4.41 -7.34 -17.91
N VAL A 235 -5.14 -7.70 -16.84
CA VAL A 235 -4.82 -8.86 -15.99
C VAL A 235 -4.94 -10.17 -16.76
N GLN A 236 -6.02 -10.35 -17.54
CA GLN A 236 -6.27 -11.59 -18.28
C GLN A 236 -5.31 -11.83 -19.45
N THR A 237 -4.75 -10.77 -20.04
CA THR A 237 -3.85 -10.86 -21.20
C THR A 237 -2.38 -10.91 -20.83
N ASP A 238 -2.02 -10.70 -19.55
CA ASP A 238 -0.62 -10.62 -19.12
C ASP A 238 -0.10 -11.91 -18.50
N GLU A 239 0.08 -12.94 -19.32
CA GLU A 239 0.61 -14.24 -18.88
C GLU A 239 2.09 -14.18 -18.43
N GLU A 240 2.87 -13.24 -18.95
CA GLU A 240 4.32 -13.14 -18.72
C GLU A 240 4.75 -11.93 -17.85
N HIS A 241 3.83 -11.26 -17.21
CA HIS A 241 4.09 -10.04 -16.41
C HIS A 241 4.73 -8.86 -17.21
N ARG A 242 4.48 -8.80 -18.51
CA ARG A 242 5.01 -7.74 -19.39
C ARG A 242 4.32 -6.40 -19.16
N ASN A 243 3.03 -6.43 -18.86
CA ASN A 243 2.19 -5.23 -18.69
C ASN A 243 2.14 -4.73 -17.25
N LYS A 244 3.04 -5.18 -16.37
CA LYS A 244 3.07 -4.79 -14.94
C LYS A 244 3.02 -3.28 -14.72
N GLY A 245 3.72 -2.50 -15.56
CA GLY A 245 3.68 -1.04 -15.49
C GLY A 245 2.28 -0.50 -15.79
N LYS A 246 1.68 -0.91 -16.92
CA LYS A 246 0.33 -0.52 -17.30
C LYS A 246 -0.70 -0.91 -16.23
N LEU A 247 -0.59 -2.12 -15.68
CA LEU A 247 -1.48 -2.59 -14.61
C LEU A 247 -1.34 -1.73 -13.35
N SER A 248 -0.13 -1.35 -12.98
CA SER A 248 0.12 -0.46 -11.85
C SER A 248 -0.53 0.92 -12.06
N ASP A 249 -0.44 1.48 -13.27
CA ASP A 249 -1.05 2.76 -13.61
C ASP A 249 -2.58 2.68 -13.56
N LEU A 250 -3.17 1.59 -14.08
CA LEU A 250 -4.61 1.35 -14.05
C LEU A 250 -5.15 1.21 -12.62
N VAL A 251 -4.42 0.49 -11.75
CA VAL A 251 -4.78 0.37 -10.33
C VAL A 251 -4.65 1.70 -9.62
N ALA A 252 -3.57 2.45 -9.86
CA ALA A 252 -3.38 3.78 -9.26
C ALA A 252 -4.52 4.73 -9.66
N GLU A 253 -4.96 4.72 -10.92
CA GLU A 253 -6.07 5.53 -11.38
C GLU A 253 -7.41 5.10 -10.73
N HIS A 254 -7.62 3.79 -10.54
CA HIS A 254 -8.80 3.31 -9.81
C HIS A 254 -8.81 3.78 -8.35
N LEU A 255 -7.68 3.72 -7.66
CA LEU A 255 -7.53 4.24 -6.30
C LEU A 255 -7.83 5.74 -6.23
N ASP A 256 -7.32 6.51 -7.19
CA ASP A 256 -7.62 7.95 -7.30
C ASP A 256 -9.11 8.21 -7.50
N HIS A 257 -9.82 7.35 -8.25
CA HIS A 257 -11.28 7.44 -8.36
C HIS A 257 -11.97 7.19 -7.02
N LEU A 258 -11.59 6.14 -6.28
CA LEU A 258 -12.20 5.82 -4.99
C LEU A 258 -11.96 6.92 -3.96
N HIS A 259 -10.75 7.48 -3.90
CA HIS A 259 -10.45 8.61 -3.02
C HIS A 259 -11.29 9.84 -3.39
N TYR A 260 -11.42 10.16 -4.67
CA TYR A 260 -12.27 11.27 -5.12
C TYR A 260 -13.75 11.07 -4.74
N LEU A 261 -14.27 9.86 -4.92
CA LEU A 261 -15.66 9.55 -4.53
C LEU A 261 -15.85 9.67 -3.01
N ASN A 262 -14.91 9.17 -2.23
CA ASN A 262 -14.92 9.31 -0.79
C ASN A 262 -14.84 10.79 -0.35
N ASP A 263 -14.01 11.59 -1.01
CA ASP A 263 -13.91 13.04 -0.74
C ASP A 263 -15.24 13.77 -0.98
N ILE A 264 -16.01 13.39 -2.02
CA ILE A 264 -17.37 13.93 -2.24
C ILE A 264 -18.29 13.53 -1.09
N LEU A 265 -18.29 12.25 -0.71
CA LEU A 265 -19.17 11.71 0.34
C LEU A 265 -18.88 12.31 1.71
N ILE A 266 -17.60 12.62 2.02
CA ILE A 266 -17.19 13.26 3.28
C ILE A 266 -17.65 14.72 3.38
N ILE A 267 -17.86 15.43 2.25
CA ILE A 267 -18.42 16.80 2.27
C ILE A 267 -19.78 16.81 2.98
N ASN A 268 -20.44 15.67 3.05
CA ASN A 268 -21.71 15.45 3.74
C ASN A 268 -22.86 16.34 3.24
N CYS A 269 -22.96 16.49 1.93
CA CYS A 269 -24.11 17.09 1.28
C CYS A 269 -25.14 15.98 0.97
N GLU A 270 -26.12 15.81 1.87
CA GLU A 270 -27.05 14.70 1.90
C GLU A 270 -27.68 14.37 0.54
N PHE A 271 -28.25 15.35 -0.13
CA PHE A 271 -28.89 15.12 -1.44
C PHE A 271 -27.93 14.83 -2.58
N LEU A 272 -26.66 15.25 -2.51
CA LEU A 272 -25.63 14.82 -3.48
C LEU A 272 -25.14 13.40 -3.15
N ASN A 273 -25.01 13.10 -1.86
CA ASN A 273 -24.60 11.77 -1.43
C ASN A 273 -25.65 10.72 -1.78
N ASP A 274 -26.95 11.03 -1.68
CA ASP A 274 -28.02 10.13 -2.09
C ASP A 274 -27.94 9.78 -3.59
N VAL A 275 -27.78 10.79 -4.45
CA VAL A 275 -27.65 10.58 -5.90
C VAL A 275 -26.38 9.81 -6.24
N LEU A 276 -25.26 10.16 -5.62
CA LEU A 276 -24.00 9.47 -5.86
C LEU A 276 -24.06 8.02 -5.38
N THR A 277 -24.60 7.77 -4.19
CA THR A 277 -24.77 6.43 -3.61
C THR A 277 -25.65 5.54 -4.50
N ASP A 278 -26.76 6.07 -5.00
CA ASP A 278 -27.62 5.33 -5.93
C ASP A 278 -26.87 4.92 -7.21
N HIS A 279 -26.11 5.84 -7.79
CA HIS A 279 -25.34 5.56 -8.99
C HIS A 279 -24.20 4.57 -8.74
N LEU A 280 -23.46 4.70 -7.64
CA LEU A 280 -22.37 3.80 -7.28
C LEU A 280 -22.90 2.39 -6.99
N LEU A 281 -23.92 2.29 -6.15
CA LEU A 281 -24.47 0.98 -5.75
C LEU A 281 -25.16 0.28 -6.92
N ASN A 282 -26.11 0.97 -7.60
CA ASN A 282 -27.02 0.33 -8.55
C ASN A 282 -26.49 0.29 -9.99
N ARG A 283 -25.46 1.07 -10.34
CA ARG A 283 -24.90 1.12 -11.70
C ARG A 283 -23.44 0.69 -11.81
N LEU A 284 -22.72 0.50 -10.68
CA LEU A 284 -21.32 0.05 -10.69
C LEU A 284 -21.11 -1.16 -9.78
N PHE A 285 -21.23 -0.98 -8.45
CA PHE A 285 -20.79 -1.99 -7.50
C PHE A 285 -21.63 -3.27 -7.57
N LEU A 286 -22.95 -3.17 -7.57
CA LEU A 286 -23.78 -4.36 -7.69
C LEU A 286 -23.71 -4.96 -9.10
N PRO A 287 -23.98 -4.23 -10.20
CA PRO A 287 -24.10 -4.85 -11.53
C PRO A 287 -22.77 -5.25 -12.17
N LEU A 288 -21.62 -4.73 -11.73
CA LEU A 288 -20.32 -5.07 -12.28
C LEU A 288 -19.45 -5.83 -11.27
N TYR A 289 -19.28 -5.33 -10.02
CA TYR A 289 -18.38 -5.98 -9.07
C TYR A 289 -19.04 -7.19 -8.40
N VAL A 290 -20.17 -7.02 -7.72
CA VAL A 290 -20.83 -8.12 -6.99
C VAL A 290 -21.38 -9.18 -7.96
N TYR A 291 -21.96 -8.75 -9.09
CA TYR A 291 -22.44 -9.66 -10.11
C TYR A 291 -21.36 -10.62 -10.62
N SER A 292 -20.14 -10.12 -10.79
CA SER A 292 -18.99 -10.89 -11.29
C SER A 292 -18.39 -11.88 -10.28
N LEU A 293 -18.85 -11.88 -9.02
CA LEU A 293 -18.39 -12.86 -8.03
C LEU A 293 -18.92 -14.27 -8.27
N VAL A 294 -20.08 -14.38 -8.90
CA VAL A 294 -20.76 -15.68 -9.13
C VAL A 294 -20.78 -15.99 -10.62
N ASN A 295 -20.50 -17.24 -10.97
CA ASN A 295 -20.60 -17.68 -12.35
C ASN A 295 -22.08 -17.71 -12.77
N HIS A 296 -22.44 -16.86 -13.71
CA HIS A 296 -23.75 -16.89 -14.33
C HIS A 296 -23.67 -17.76 -15.60
N GLU A 297 -24.58 -18.72 -15.75
CA GLU A 297 -24.79 -19.36 -17.04
C GLU A 297 -25.09 -18.26 -18.05
N LYS A 298 -24.30 -18.19 -19.10
CA LYS A 298 -24.14 -17.16 -20.11
C LYS A 298 -25.42 -16.39 -20.43
N ASP A 299 -25.74 -15.40 -19.62
CA ASP A 299 -26.60 -14.27 -20.00
C ASP A 299 -25.72 -13.36 -20.89
N GLY A 300 -25.67 -13.74 -22.19
CA GLY A 300 -24.63 -13.36 -23.15
C GLY A 300 -24.42 -11.85 -23.42
N ASP A 301 -25.02 -10.97 -22.64
CA ASP A 301 -25.07 -9.53 -22.95
C ASP A 301 -24.68 -8.62 -21.76
N ARG A 302 -24.24 -9.18 -20.62
CA ARG A 302 -23.80 -8.38 -19.48
C ARG A 302 -22.28 -8.32 -19.41
N PRO A 303 -21.69 -7.12 -19.34
CA PRO A 303 -20.26 -7.03 -19.08
C PRO A 303 -19.94 -7.55 -17.68
N THR A 304 -18.95 -8.44 -17.60
CA THR A 304 -18.43 -9.05 -16.38
C THR A 304 -16.93 -8.85 -16.31
N ILE A 305 -16.39 -8.88 -15.11
CA ILE A 305 -14.94 -8.90 -14.82
C ILE A 305 -14.59 -10.21 -14.12
N SER A 306 -13.32 -10.55 -14.07
CA SER A 306 -12.87 -11.75 -13.38
C SER A 306 -13.14 -11.65 -11.87
N PRO A 307 -13.51 -12.74 -11.17
CA PRO A 307 -13.81 -12.72 -9.74
C PRO A 307 -12.66 -12.23 -8.88
N GLN A 308 -11.40 -12.53 -9.25
CA GLN A 308 -10.21 -12.05 -8.53
C GLN A 308 -10.10 -10.53 -8.59
N VAL A 309 -10.31 -9.91 -9.75
CA VAL A 309 -10.32 -8.46 -9.90
C VAL A 309 -11.49 -7.85 -9.12
N SER A 310 -12.65 -8.47 -9.19
CA SER A 310 -13.82 -8.03 -8.40
C SER A 310 -13.53 -8.03 -6.89
N LEU A 311 -13.00 -9.12 -6.32
CA LEU A 311 -12.65 -9.22 -4.90
C LEU A 311 -11.60 -8.16 -4.51
N TYR A 312 -10.58 -7.97 -5.35
CA TYR A 312 -9.54 -6.98 -5.16
C TYR A 312 -10.13 -5.56 -5.09
N LEU A 313 -10.97 -5.19 -6.06
CA LEU A 313 -11.59 -3.87 -6.11
C LEU A 313 -12.58 -3.65 -4.95
N LEU A 314 -13.37 -4.67 -4.59
CA LEU A 314 -14.27 -4.60 -3.43
C LEU A 314 -13.49 -4.38 -2.13
N SER A 315 -12.34 -5.02 -1.97
CA SER A 315 -11.50 -4.80 -0.80
C SER A 315 -11.03 -3.34 -0.68
N GLN A 316 -10.69 -2.71 -1.81
CA GLN A 316 -10.32 -1.29 -1.87
C GLN A 316 -11.52 -0.36 -1.58
N VAL A 317 -12.72 -0.71 -2.06
CA VAL A 317 -13.94 0.05 -1.75
C VAL A 317 -14.19 0.10 -0.24
N PHE A 318 -14.15 -1.05 0.47
CA PHE A 318 -14.36 -1.09 1.93
C PHE A 318 -13.23 -0.42 2.73
N LEU A 319 -12.02 -0.38 2.19
CA LEU A 319 -10.89 0.26 2.84
C LEU A 319 -10.93 1.79 2.73
N ILE A 320 -11.34 2.32 1.57
CA ILE A 320 -11.23 3.74 1.23
C ILE A 320 -12.54 4.49 1.49
N ILE A 321 -13.69 3.90 1.15
CA ILE A 321 -14.99 4.56 1.29
C ILE A 321 -15.52 4.36 2.71
N HIS A 322 -15.83 5.49 3.38
CA HIS A 322 -16.27 5.50 4.78
C HIS A 322 -17.75 5.89 4.96
N TYR A 323 -18.48 6.17 3.87
CA TYR A 323 -19.87 6.58 3.93
C TYR A 323 -20.76 5.38 4.27
N GLU A 324 -21.28 5.38 5.50
CA GLU A 324 -22.02 4.26 6.10
C GLU A 324 -23.18 3.74 5.26
N PRO A 325 -24.10 4.56 4.69
CA PRO A 325 -25.22 4.04 3.91
C PRO A 325 -24.78 3.21 2.70
N LEU A 326 -23.72 3.63 2.01
CA LEU A 326 -23.19 2.94 0.83
C LEU A 326 -22.53 1.62 1.19
N VAL A 327 -21.57 1.65 2.14
CA VAL A 327 -20.80 0.45 2.49
C VAL A 327 -21.63 -0.60 3.22
N ASN A 328 -22.63 -0.18 4.03
CA ASN A 328 -23.55 -1.10 4.68
C ASN A 328 -24.50 -1.78 3.70
N SER A 329 -25.02 -1.03 2.71
CA SER A 329 -25.85 -1.59 1.65
C SER A 329 -25.06 -2.61 0.82
N LEU A 330 -23.81 -2.29 0.47
CA LEU A 330 -22.92 -3.18 -0.27
C LEU A 330 -22.56 -4.43 0.55
N ALA A 331 -22.15 -4.26 1.81
CA ALA A 331 -21.83 -5.36 2.72
C ALA A 331 -23.03 -6.29 2.93
N ASN A 332 -24.23 -5.72 3.14
CA ASN A 332 -25.44 -6.51 3.32
C ASN A 332 -25.76 -7.38 2.09
N VAL A 333 -25.55 -6.88 0.88
CA VAL A 333 -25.74 -7.69 -0.34
C VAL A 333 -24.72 -8.81 -0.41
N ILE A 334 -23.44 -8.57 -0.13
CA ILE A 334 -22.39 -9.61 -0.17
C ILE A 334 -22.65 -10.69 0.89
N LEU A 335 -23.10 -10.31 2.10
CA LEU A 335 -23.21 -11.22 3.23
C LEU A 335 -24.57 -11.95 3.29
N ASN A 336 -25.64 -11.31 2.85
CA ASN A 336 -27.02 -11.78 3.03
C ASN A 336 -27.85 -11.78 1.73
N GLY A 337 -27.33 -11.22 0.64
CA GLY A 337 -28.03 -11.09 -0.63
C GLY A 337 -28.06 -12.41 -1.43
N ASP A 338 -29.08 -12.54 -2.26
CA ASP A 338 -29.24 -13.59 -3.23
C ASP A 338 -29.26 -13.02 -4.68
N LEU A 339 -29.41 -13.86 -5.69
CA LEU A 339 -29.43 -13.45 -7.09
C LEU A 339 -30.67 -12.63 -7.46
N SER A 340 -31.72 -12.59 -6.63
CA SER A 340 -32.91 -11.76 -6.85
C SER A 340 -32.60 -10.26 -6.88
N VAL A 341 -31.46 -9.85 -6.26
CA VAL A 341 -30.97 -8.47 -6.31
C VAL A 341 -30.79 -7.97 -7.76
N PHE A 342 -30.53 -8.86 -8.71
CA PHE A 342 -30.34 -8.54 -10.14
C PHE A 342 -31.58 -8.81 -11.00
N SER A 343 -32.62 -9.41 -10.44
CA SER A 343 -33.89 -9.67 -11.11
C SER A 343 -34.79 -8.42 -11.06
N GLN A 344 -35.76 -8.35 -11.95
CA GLN A 344 -36.80 -7.29 -11.91
C GLN A 344 -37.58 -7.41 -10.60
N GLN A 345 -37.51 -6.38 -9.76
CA GLN A 345 -38.40 -6.27 -8.62
C GLN A 345 -39.85 -6.17 -9.11
N SER A 346 -40.70 -7.06 -8.61
CA SER A 346 -42.14 -7.03 -8.87
C SER A 346 -42.73 -5.67 -8.41
N GLU A 347 -43.70 -5.19 -9.13
CA GLU A 347 -44.34 -3.87 -9.09
C GLU A 347 -44.93 -3.42 -7.74
N GLN A 348 -44.73 -4.15 -6.64
CA GLN A 348 -45.39 -3.86 -5.36
C GLN A 348 -44.68 -2.88 -4.42
N ASP A 349 -43.42 -2.49 -4.71
CA ASP A 349 -42.68 -1.49 -3.92
C ASP A 349 -42.58 -0.09 -4.55
N VAL A 350 -43.42 0.19 -5.56
CA VAL A 350 -43.33 1.41 -6.43
C VAL A 350 -43.88 2.69 -5.77
N GLN A 351 -44.40 2.63 -4.52
CA GLN A 351 -45.04 3.83 -3.95
C GLN A 351 -44.15 4.75 -3.12
N LYS A 352 -42.83 4.55 -3.05
CA LYS A 352 -42.00 5.41 -2.19
C LYS A 352 -40.68 5.90 -2.75
N ARG A 353 -40.29 5.80 -4.01
CA ARG A 353 -39.17 6.61 -4.54
C ARG A 353 -39.25 6.76 -6.07
N PHE A 354 -39.36 7.99 -6.49
CA PHE A 354 -39.11 8.43 -7.85
C PHE A 354 -37.73 7.97 -8.32
N ILE A 355 -37.64 6.99 -9.19
CA ILE A 355 -36.67 6.83 -10.28
C ILE A 355 -36.91 5.43 -10.85
N ASN A 356 -37.09 5.34 -12.18
CA ASN A 356 -37.31 4.15 -12.98
C ASN A 356 -36.50 2.95 -12.50
N SER A 357 -37.14 1.89 -12.03
CA SER A 357 -36.56 0.61 -11.67
C SER A 357 -36.18 -0.16 -12.93
N SER A 358 -35.18 0.33 -13.67
CA SER A 358 -34.52 -0.47 -14.69
C SER A 358 -33.68 -1.53 -14.01
N VAL A 359 -33.70 -2.75 -14.53
CA VAL A 359 -32.83 -3.87 -14.13
C VAL A 359 -31.41 -3.33 -13.84
N ARG A 360 -30.83 -3.69 -12.68
CA ARG A 360 -29.48 -3.30 -12.30
C ARG A 360 -28.49 -3.87 -13.31
N ARG A 361 -28.10 -3.07 -14.29
CA ARG A 361 -27.13 -3.40 -15.33
C ARG A 361 -26.06 -2.32 -15.44
N PHE A 362 -24.82 -2.71 -15.64
CA PHE A 362 -23.79 -1.79 -16.04
C PHE A 362 -23.95 -1.47 -17.53
N THR A 363 -24.41 -0.25 -17.84
CA THR A 363 -24.69 0.20 -19.21
C THR A 363 -24.20 1.62 -19.42
N LYS A 364 -23.82 1.90 -20.68
CA LYS A 364 -23.46 3.25 -21.09
C LYS A 364 -24.65 4.19 -20.90
N PRO A 365 -24.45 5.40 -20.36
CA PRO A 365 -25.50 6.41 -20.31
C PRO A 365 -26.09 6.69 -21.70
N ALA A 366 -27.40 6.90 -21.78
CA ALA A 366 -28.10 7.16 -23.04
C ALA A 366 -27.63 8.45 -23.71
N GLU A 367 -27.22 9.44 -22.91
CA GLU A 367 -26.70 10.72 -23.38
C GLU A 367 -25.31 11.00 -22.79
N SER A 368 -24.43 11.58 -23.61
CA SER A 368 -23.17 12.12 -23.12
C SER A 368 -23.40 13.28 -22.16
N LEU A 369 -22.48 13.49 -21.23
CA LEU A 369 -22.55 14.59 -20.27
C LEU A 369 -22.72 15.95 -20.98
N GLU A 370 -21.95 16.19 -22.02
CA GLU A 370 -22.00 17.43 -22.81
C GLU A 370 -23.39 17.70 -23.38
N ARG A 371 -23.98 16.66 -24.00
CA ARG A 371 -25.35 16.77 -24.57
C ARG A 371 -26.39 17.02 -23.49
N SER A 372 -26.29 16.34 -22.36
CA SER A 372 -27.20 16.54 -21.23
C SER A 372 -27.12 17.96 -20.66
N LEU A 373 -25.90 18.51 -20.53
CA LEU A 373 -25.68 19.88 -20.07
C LEU A 373 -26.24 20.90 -21.07
N GLU A 374 -26.10 20.67 -22.39
CA GLU A 374 -26.63 21.55 -23.41
C GLU A 374 -28.15 21.55 -23.44
N ILE A 375 -28.79 20.38 -23.34
CA ILE A 375 -30.25 20.25 -23.24
C ILE A 375 -30.77 21.01 -22.01
N ASN A 376 -30.12 20.86 -20.86
CA ASN A 376 -30.50 21.55 -19.64
C ASN A 376 -30.36 23.08 -19.75
N ARG A 377 -29.33 23.56 -20.45
CA ARG A 377 -29.13 24.98 -20.75
C ARG A 377 -30.22 25.55 -21.68
N GLN A 378 -30.62 24.78 -22.68
CA GLN A 378 -31.70 25.17 -23.61
C GLN A 378 -33.08 25.18 -22.92
N ARG A 379 -33.36 24.22 -22.04
CA ARG A 379 -34.61 24.19 -21.24
C ARG A 379 -34.69 25.39 -20.28
N GLY A 380 -33.58 25.85 -19.74
CA GLY A 380 -33.49 27.07 -18.92
C GLY A 380 -33.85 28.33 -19.70
N LYS A 381 -33.37 28.44 -20.94
CA LYS A 381 -33.68 29.61 -21.83
C LYS A 381 -35.14 29.66 -22.29
N LYS A 382 -35.83 28.51 -22.47
CA LYS A 382 -37.27 28.46 -22.89
C LYS A 382 -38.25 28.81 -21.78
N ARG A 383 -37.82 28.82 -20.51
CA ARG A 383 -38.65 29.16 -19.33
C ARG A 383 -38.57 30.64 -18.93
N MET A 384 -37.80 31.47 -19.61
CA MET A 384 -37.85 32.90 -19.32
C MET A 384 -39.22 33.43 -19.77
N PRO A 385 -40.02 34.06 -18.91
CA PRO A 385 -41.20 34.79 -19.32
C PRO A 385 -40.75 35.88 -20.31
N ARG A 386 -41.40 35.93 -21.48
CA ARG A 386 -41.25 37.06 -22.38
C ARG A 386 -41.55 38.31 -21.56
N ARG A 387 -40.57 39.24 -21.48
CA ARG A 387 -40.80 40.58 -20.94
C ARG A 387 -42.09 41.13 -21.55
N PRO A 388 -43.02 41.68 -20.73
CA PRO A 388 -44.17 42.38 -21.25
C PRO A 388 -43.67 43.52 -22.08
N ASN A 389 -44.16 43.61 -23.30
CA ASN A 389 -43.80 44.67 -24.24
C ASN A 389 -44.59 45.91 -23.84
N TYR A 390 -44.00 46.78 -23.02
CA TYR A 390 -44.56 48.11 -22.74
C TYR A 390 -44.35 49.00 -23.96
N LYS A 391 -45.23 48.88 -24.95
CA LYS A 391 -45.51 49.91 -25.95
C LYS A 391 -46.99 49.84 -26.31
N ASN A 392 -47.62 50.96 -26.04
CA ASN A 392 -48.94 51.44 -26.43
C ASN A 392 -50.10 51.20 -25.45
N VAL A 393 -50.23 52.21 -24.59
CA VAL A 393 -51.54 52.64 -24.08
C VAL A 393 -52.24 53.45 -25.22
N GLY A 394 -53.44 53.06 -25.59
CA GLY A 394 -54.32 53.82 -26.57
C GLY A 394 -55.54 52.98 -26.88
N GLU A 395 -56.62 53.28 -26.18
CA GLU A 395 -58.05 53.35 -26.53
C GLU A 395 -58.77 52.07 -27.03
N GLU A 396 -59.75 51.67 -26.18
CA GLU A 396 -61.19 51.38 -26.42
C GLU A 396 -61.55 50.40 -27.54
N ASP A 397 -62.22 49.30 -27.18
CA ASP A 397 -63.66 49.09 -27.30
C ASP A 397 -64.10 47.75 -26.82
N GLU A 398 -65.28 47.73 -26.18
CA GLU A 398 -66.08 46.63 -25.66
C GLU A 398 -66.55 45.68 -26.78
N GLU A 399 -66.63 44.40 -26.50
CA GLU A 399 -67.82 43.61 -26.82
C GLU A 399 -67.76 42.21 -26.10
N GLU A 400 -68.91 41.93 -25.50
CA GLU A 400 -69.37 40.72 -24.84
C GLU A 400 -69.39 39.49 -25.75
N LYS A 401 -69.30 38.33 -25.07
CA LYS A 401 -70.14 37.11 -25.03
C LYS A 401 -69.31 35.98 -24.44
N GLY A 402 -69.67 35.46 -23.39
CA GLY A 402 -70.64 34.56 -22.88
C GLY A 402 -70.27 33.06 -23.07
N PRO A 403 -70.61 32.20 -22.13
CA PRO A 403 -69.80 31.05 -21.76
C PRO A 403 -70.42 29.74 -22.26
N GLU A 404 -69.68 28.63 -22.29
CA GLU A 404 -70.22 27.22 -22.36
C GLU A 404 -68.94 26.33 -22.27
N ASP A 405 -68.82 25.40 -21.49
CA ASP A 405 -69.48 24.27 -20.78
C ASP A 405 -68.39 23.22 -20.61
N CYS A 406 -68.31 22.73 -19.38
CA CYS A 406 -67.67 21.42 -19.05
C CYS A 406 -68.60 20.29 -19.45
N PRO A 407 -68.13 19.09 -19.67
CA PRO A 407 -68.65 18.06 -18.78
C PRO A 407 -67.57 17.13 -18.20
N ASP A 408 -67.86 16.85 -16.94
CA ASP A 408 -67.56 15.69 -16.13
C ASP A 408 -67.97 14.40 -16.83
N ASP A 409 -67.22 13.35 -16.66
CA ASP A 409 -67.78 12.00 -16.64
C ASP A 409 -66.96 11.04 -15.80
N THR A 410 -67.53 10.69 -14.71
CA THR A 410 -67.30 9.52 -13.86
C THR A 410 -67.99 8.29 -14.44
N GLU A 411 -67.30 7.13 -14.46
CA GLU A 411 -67.95 5.80 -14.24
C GLU A 411 -66.91 4.73 -13.91
N LYS A 412 -66.91 4.25 -12.68
CA LYS A 412 -67.40 2.98 -12.08
C LYS A 412 -67.10 1.67 -12.78
N ALA A 413 -66.20 0.96 -12.04
CA ALA A 413 -66.20 -0.47 -11.65
C ALA A 413 -66.91 -1.52 -12.56
N LYS A 414 -66.14 -2.58 -12.82
CA LYS A 414 -66.67 -3.97 -12.68
C LYS A 414 -65.57 -5.01 -12.49
N VAL A 415 -65.72 -5.77 -11.43
CA VAL A 415 -65.12 -7.01 -11.03
C VAL A 415 -65.53 -8.13 -12.01
N THR A 416 -64.60 -8.95 -12.47
CA THR A 416 -64.91 -10.37 -12.81
C THR A 416 -63.70 -11.26 -12.49
N GLU A 417 -63.94 -12.17 -11.60
CA GLU A 417 -63.23 -13.43 -11.36
C GLU A 417 -63.28 -14.33 -12.58
N SER A 418 -62.22 -15.05 -12.85
CA SER A 418 -62.26 -16.42 -13.35
C SER A 418 -60.94 -17.14 -13.19
N SER A 419 -60.88 -17.97 -12.27
CA SER A 419 -60.45 -19.35 -12.06
C SER A 419 -59.64 -20.06 -13.16
N SER A 420 -58.54 -20.65 -12.68
CA SER A 420 -57.99 -22.00 -12.89
C SER A 420 -57.40 -22.39 -14.24
N LYS A 421 -56.14 -22.82 -14.25
CA LYS A 421 -55.80 -24.24 -14.39
C LYS A 421 -54.30 -24.50 -14.21
N SER A 422 -54.07 -25.43 -13.36
CA SER A 422 -52.83 -26.17 -13.09
C SER A 422 -52.23 -26.84 -14.33
N ASN A 423 -50.91 -26.80 -14.51
CA ASN A 423 -50.21 -27.94 -15.06
C ASN A 423 -48.88 -28.18 -14.29
N LYS A 424 -48.84 -29.42 -13.77
CA LYS A 424 -47.69 -30.05 -13.13
C LYS A 424 -46.59 -30.32 -14.15
N THR A 425 -45.35 -30.02 -13.78
CA THR A 425 -44.19 -30.82 -14.18
C THR A 425 -43.39 -31.13 -12.91
N SER A 426 -43.47 -32.43 -12.57
CA SER A 426 -42.67 -33.08 -11.53
C SER A 426 -41.34 -33.46 -12.13
N GLY A 427 -40.25 -33.14 -11.43
CA GLY A 427 -38.93 -33.65 -11.79
C GLY A 427 -37.81 -33.38 -10.78
N ASP A 428 -37.90 -32.28 -10.04
CA ASP A 428 -36.75 -31.83 -9.25
C ASP A 428 -36.88 -31.90 -7.72
N THR A 429 -37.91 -32.61 -7.25
CA THR A 429 -38.19 -32.72 -5.80
C THR A 429 -37.59 -33.97 -5.15
N GLU A 430 -37.19 -34.98 -5.93
CA GLU A 430 -36.68 -36.23 -5.35
C GLU A 430 -35.21 -36.19 -4.92
N GLU A 431 -34.37 -35.42 -5.59
CA GLU A 431 -32.96 -35.27 -5.16
C GLU A 431 -32.79 -34.41 -3.90
N ILE A 432 -33.66 -33.43 -3.69
CA ILE A 432 -33.64 -32.55 -2.51
C ILE A 432 -34.15 -33.27 -1.27
N GLU A 433 -35.15 -34.16 -1.42
CA GLU A 433 -35.66 -34.99 -0.32
C GLU A 433 -34.66 -36.04 0.14
N MET A 434 -33.79 -36.58 -0.76
CA MET A 434 -32.75 -37.55 -0.38
C MET A 434 -31.64 -36.93 0.46
N VAL A 435 -31.21 -35.71 0.16
CA VAL A 435 -30.19 -34.98 0.93
C VAL A 435 -30.72 -34.55 2.31
N ILE A 436 -32.01 -34.27 2.39
CA ILE A 436 -32.69 -33.91 3.67
C ILE A 436 -32.84 -35.16 4.55
N MET A 437 -33.12 -36.30 3.97
CA MET A 437 -33.24 -37.57 4.71
C MET A 437 -31.92 -38.11 5.23
N GLU A 438 -30.79 -37.90 4.52
CA GLU A 438 -29.48 -38.27 5.03
C GLU A 438 -29.01 -37.40 6.18
N ARG A 439 -29.32 -36.09 6.15
CA ARG A 439 -29.03 -35.17 7.27
C ARG A 439 -29.92 -35.43 8.50
N CYS A 440 -31.16 -35.76 8.31
CA CYS A 440 -32.05 -36.16 9.43
C CYS A 440 -31.60 -37.45 10.08
N LYS A 441 -31.12 -38.44 9.35
CA LYS A 441 -30.50 -39.67 9.89
C LYS A 441 -29.22 -39.42 10.67
N MET A 442 -28.45 -38.38 10.30
CA MET A 442 -27.26 -38.01 11.04
C MET A 442 -27.60 -37.31 12.38
N PHE A 443 -28.74 -36.63 12.45
CA PHE A 443 -29.23 -35.99 13.69
C PHE A 443 -29.85 -37.01 14.64
N GLU A 444 -30.51 -38.05 14.18
CA GLU A 444 -31.02 -39.16 14.98
C GLU A 444 -29.92 -40.03 15.56
N MET A 445 -28.77 -40.15 14.89
CA MET A 445 -27.62 -40.89 15.42
C MET A 445 -26.85 -40.13 16.56
N MET A 446 -27.13 -38.87 16.81
CA MET A 446 -26.50 -38.07 17.86
C MET A 446 -27.28 -38.10 19.20
N GLY A 447 -28.32 -38.88 19.35
CA GLY A 447 -28.91 -39.26 20.67
C GLY A 447 -29.41 -38.10 21.51
N LEU A 448 -30.06 -37.09 20.93
CA LEU A 448 -30.75 -36.07 21.67
C LEU A 448 -32.20 -36.45 21.87
N THR A 449 -32.49 -37.02 23.03
CA THR A 449 -33.80 -37.29 23.58
C THR A 449 -34.59 -36.00 23.81
N GLU A 450 -35.90 -36.10 23.50
CA GLU A 450 -36.95 -35.12 23.64
C GLU A 450 -36.86 -34.34 24.96
N LEU A 451 -36.53 -33.07 24.86
CA LEU A 451 -36.80 -32.05 25.91
C LEU A 451 -37.99 -31.23 25.43
N ASN A 452 -39.00 -31.08 26.31
CA ASN A 452 -40.17 -30.24 26.10
C ASN A 452 -39.75 -28.80 25.76
N THR A 453 -39.76 -28.47 24.47
CA THR A 453 -39.54 -27.12 23.96
C THR A 453 -40.90 -26.45 23.74
N THR A 454 -41.01 -25.19 24.17
CA THR A 454 -42.19 -24.35 23.96
C THR A 454 -42.44 -24.06 22.49
N ASP A 455 -43.68 -23.79 22.08
CA ASP A 455 -44.04 -23.53 20.68
C ASP A 455 -43.32 -22.26 20.13
N GLU A 456 -42.88 -21.37 21.01
CA GLU A 456 -42.03 -20.20 20.65
C GLU A 456 -40.58 -20.62 20.28
N GLU A 457 -40.01 -21.62 20.98
CA GLU A 457 -38.70 -22.15 20.65
C GLU A 457 -38.76 -23.00 19.35
N LYS A 458 -39.85 -23.67 19.04
CA LYS A 458 -40.06 -24.39 17.77
C LYS A 458 -40.24 -23.41 16.61
N THR A 459 -40.92 -22.28 16.80
CA THR A 459 -41.02 -21.24 15.76
C THR A 459 -39.69 -20.50 15.56
N ALA A 460 -38.95 -20.26 16.64
CA ALA A 460 -37.60 -19.69 16.54
C ALA A 460 -36.60 -20.65 15.86
N ALA A 461 -36.68 -21.96 16.17
CA ALA A 461 -35.89 -23.00 15.50
C ALA A 461 -36.29 -23.18 14.03
N ALA A 462 -37.59 -23.13 13.69
CA ALA A 462 -38.07 -23.17 12.31
C ALA A 462 -37.68 -21.90 11.52
N ALA A 463 -37.68 -20.74 12.18
CA ALA A 463 -37.18 -19.48 11.59
C ALA A 463 -35.68 -19.53 11.37
N ALA A 464 -34.91 -20.09 12.32
CA ALA A 464 -33.45 -20.28 12.21
C ALA A 464 -33.12 -21.31 11.10
N VAL A 465 -33.89 -22.39 10.95
CA VAL A 465 -33.76 -23.37 9.85
C VAL A 465 -34.13 -22.75 8.50
N ALA A 466 -35.17 -21.89 8.45
CA ALA A 466 -35.54 -21.16 7.24
C ALA A 466 -34.49 -20.09 6.86
N GLU A 467 -33.79 -19.52 7.85
CA GLU A 467 -32.68 -18.60 7.63
C GLU A 467 -31.42 -19.32 7.12
N VAL A 468 -31.19 -20.56 7.56
CA VAL A 468 -30.12 -21.44 7.05
C VAL A 468 -30.42 -21.93 5.61
N GLN A 469 -31.67 -21.95 5.19
CA GLN A 469 -32.08 -22.39 3.82
C GLN A 469 -32.04 -21.27 2.76
N ARG A 470 -31.77 -20.01 3.13
CA ARG A 470 -31.55 -18.95 2.14
C ARG A 470 -30.21 -19.16 1.44
N SER A 471 -30.27 -19.44 0.14
CA SER A 471 -29.06 -19.43 -0.71
C SER A 471 -28.38 -18.08 -0.60
N ARG A 472 -27.10 -18.07 -0.13
CA ARG A 472 -26.25 -16.88 -0.02
C ARG A 472 -25.06 -17.01 -1.00
N PRO A 473 -25.30 -16.92 -2.31
CA PRO A 473 -24.32 -17.31 -3.32
C PRO A 473 -23.03 -16.49 -3.24
N PHE A 474 -23.11 -15.21 -2.81
CA PHE A 474 -21.90 -14.38 -2.68
C PHE A 474 -21.08 -14.78 -1.46
N LEU A 475 -21.71 -15.06 -0.33
CA LEU A 475 -21.03 -15.54 0.88
C LEU A 475 -20.47 -16.95 0.66
N ASP A 476 -21.20 -17.81 0.00
CA ASP A 476 -20.75 -19.16 -0.37
C ASP A 476 -19.52 -19.10 -1.30
N MET A 477 -19.51 -18.19 -2.27
CA MET A 477 -18.34 -17.92 -3.10
C MET A 477 -17.14 -17.48 -2.26
N VAL A 478 -17.34 -16.53 -1.32
CA VAL A 478 -16.28 -16.06 -0.40
C VAL A 478 -15.68 -17.22 0.39
N TYR A 479 -16.51 -18.11 0.96
CA TYR A 479 -15.99 -19.26 1.70
C TYR A 479 -15.34 -20.33 0.81
N ASN A 480 -15.89 -20.57 -0.37
CA ASN A 480 -15.33 -21.56 -1.31
C ASN A 480 -14.00 -21.11 -1.89
N ALA A 481 -13.83 -19.80 -2.12
CA ALA A 481 -12.57 -19.23 -2.60
C ALA A 481 -11.41 -19.32 -1.58
N LEU A 482 -11.68 -19.64 -0.31
CA LEU A 482 -10.65 -19.92 0.69
C LEU A 482 -10.05 -21.34 0.58
N ASP A 483 -10.47 -22.14 -0.39
CA ASP A 483 -9.85 -23.44 -0.67
C ASP A 483 -8.56 -23.24 -1.49
N CYS A 484 -7.43 -23.59 -0.90
CA CYS A 484 -6.10 -23.45 -1.49
C CYS A 484 -5.54 -24.79 -2.00
N THR A 485 -6.36 -25.75 -2.35
CA THR A 485 -5.90 -27.06 -2.83
C THR A 485 -5.12 -26.98 -4.14
N ALA A 486 -5.55 -26.11 -5.06
CA ALA A 486 -4.85 -25.88 -6.33
C ALA A 486 -3.77 -24.80 -6.20
N ASP A 487 -4.16 -23.64 -5.67
CA ASP A 487 -3.31 -22.48 -5.37
C ASP A 487 -4.05 -21.53 -4.41
N ASP A 488 -3.42 -20.43 -4.01
CA ASP A 488 -3.97 -19.44 -3.09
C ASP A 488 -4.48 -18.16 -3.80
N TYR A 489 -4.67 -18.21 -5.11
CA TYR A 489 -4.89 -17.00 -5.89
C TYR A 489 -6.16 -16.24 -5.45
N TYR A 490 -7.29 -16.95 -5.36
CA TYR A 490 -8.53 -16.34 -4.88
C TYR A 490 -8.55 -16.12 -3.37
N ALA A 491 -7.93 -17.01 -2.62
CA ALA A 491 -7.93 -16.92 -1.17
C ALA A 491 -7.30 -15.63 -0.65
N LEU A 492 -6.22 -15.16 -1.26
CA LEU A 492 -5.58 -13.90 -0.88
C LEU A 492 -6.55 -12.72 -0.99
N PHE A 493 -7.31 -12.62 -2.09
CA PHE A 493 -8.25 -11.52 -2.29
C PHE A 493 -9.46 -11.58 -1.35
N VAL A 494 -9.94 -12.79 -1.06
CA VAL A 494 -11.00 -12.98 -0.06
C VAL A 494 -10.52 -12.56 1.33
N LEU A 495 -9.30 -12.94 1.72
CA LEU A 495 -8.72 -12.52 3.00
C LEU A 495 -8.56 -11.00 3.07
N CYS A 496 -8.15 -10.37 1.96
CA CYS A 496 -8.10 -8.91 1.85
C CYS A 496 -9.49 -8.28 2.01
N LEU A 497 -10.52 -8.86 1.38
CA LEU A 497 -11.90 -8.38 1.50
C LEU A 497 -12.41 -8.49 2.95
N LEU A 498 -12.22 -9.64 3.59
CA LEU A 498 -12.62 -9.84 5.01
C LEU A 498 -11.88 -8.90 5.95
N TYR A 499 -10.59 -8.69 5.69
CA TYR A 499 -9.79 -7.70 6.43
C TYR A 499 -10.35 -6.29 6.24
N ALA A 500 -10.61 -5.87 4.99
CA ALA A 500 -11.13 -4.55 4.68
C ALA A 500 -12.49 -4.29 5.32
N MET A 501 -13.42 -5.26 5.24
CA MET A 501 -14.73 -5.16 5.87
C MET A 501 -14.61 -5.02 7.39
N SER A 502 -13.73 -5.79 8.03
CA SER A 502 -13.51 -5.74 9.48
C SER A 502 -12.82 -4.46 9.96
N HIS A 503 -12.13 -3.72 9.07
CA HIS A 503 -11.42 -2.47 9.36
C HIS A 503 -12.14 -1.25 8.80
N SER A 504 -13.19 -1.44 8.02
CA SER A 504 -13.98 -0.34 7.46
C SER A 504 -14.61 0.49 8.57
N LYS A 505 -14.41 1.79 8.50
CA LYS A 505 -14.98 2.74 9.47
C LYS A 505 -16.48 2.95 9.29
N GLY A 506 -17.02 2.57 8.14
CA GLY A 506 -18.44 2.78 7.80
C GLY A 506 -19.29 1.51 7.88
N VAL A 507 -18.72 0.32 8.00
CA VAL A 507 -19.47 -0.92 8.09
C VAL A 507 -20.04 -1.11 9.50
N ASN A 508 -21.36 -1.35 9.58
CA ASN A 508 -22.03 -1.56 10.85
C ASN A 508 -21.55 -2.88 11.49
N PRO A 509 -21.04 -2.82 12.72
CA PRO A 509 -20.66 -3.99 13.50
C PRO A 509 -21.69 -5.12 13.53
N GLN A 510 -22.97 -4.80 13.65
CA GLN A 510 -24.05 -5.77 13.70
C GLN A 510 -24.19 -6.64 12.43
N LEU A 511 -23.78 -6.12 11.27
CA LEU A 511 -23.75 -6.91 10.03
C LEU A 511 -22.66 -7.98 10.09
N LEU A 512 -21.50 -7.65 10.68
CA LEU A 512 -20.37 -8.56 10.81
C LEU A 512 -20.58 -9.57 11.94
N GLU A 513 -21.28 -9.19 13.01
CA GLU A 513 -21.67 -10.11 14.09
C GLU A 513 -22.55 -11.26 13.61
N LYS A 514 -23.48 -11.01 12.70
CA LYS A 514 -24.37 -12.05 12.15
C LYS A 514 -23.64 -13.21 11.47
N ILE A 515 -22.45 -12.95 10.95
CA ILE A 515 -21.57 -13.95 10.33
C ILE A 515 -20.35 -14.27 11.20
N HIS A 516 -20.34 -13.80 12.43
CA HIS A 516 -19.25 -13.94 13.40
C HIS A 516 -17.88 -13.50 12.85
N LEU A 517 -17.87 -12.44 12.02
CA LEU A 517 -16.63 -11.80 11.61
C LEU A 517 -16.05 -10.92 12.73
N PRO A 518 -14.72 -10.78 12.83
CA PRO A 518 -14.10 -10.10 13.94
C PRO A 518 -14.35 -8.58 13.89
N LEU A 519 -14.81 -8.04 15.02
CA LEU A 519 -14.85 -6.60 15.29
C LEU A 519 -13.70 -6.23 16.21
N GLN A 520 -13.20 -5.01 16.04
CA GLN A 520 -12.26 -4.46 17.00
C GLN A 520 -13.02 -4.10 18.30
N GLN A 521 -12.53 -4.55 19.46
CA GLN A 521 -12.93 -4.09 20.79
C GLN A 521 -14.28 -4.56 21.37
N VAL A 522 -14.88 -5.61 20.87
CA VAL A 522 -16.10 -6.17 21.48
C VAL A 522 -15.74 -7.46 22.21
N GLU A 523 -16.24 -7.64 23.44
CA GLU A 523 -16.18 -8.92 24.14
C GLU A 523 -17.00 -9.95 23.35
N LYS A 524 -16.31 -11.03 22.92
CA LYS A 524 -16.91 -12.06 22.07
C LYS A 524 -17.13 -13.32 22.89
N SER A 525 -18.31 -13.88 22.77
CA SER A 525 -18.63 -15.21 23.32
C SER A 525 -18.53 -16.34 22.29
N THR A 526 -18.60 -16.00 21.00
CA THR A 526 -18.62 -16.97 19.88
C THR A 526 -17.82 -16.45 18.69
N TYR A 527 -17.41 -17.35 17.81
CA TYR A 527 -16.68 -17.07 16.57
C TYR A 527 -17.15 -17.98 15.42
N SER A 528 -16.88 -17.60 14.17
CA SER A 528 -17.22 -18.39 12.99
C SER A 528 -16.39 -19.67 12.91
N HIS A 529 -17.00 -20.83 13.16
CA HIS A 529 -16.35 -22.13 13.03
C HIS A 529 -15.92 -22.40 11.59
N VAL A 530 -16.80 -22.13 10.62
CA VAL A 530 -16.55 -22.35 9.19
C VAL A 530 -15.34 -21.56 8.71
N LEU A 531 -15.29 -20.27 9.05
CA LEU A 531 -14.15 -19.43 8.67
C LEU A 531 -12.86 -19.90 9.36
N THR A 532 -12.92 -20.25 10.65
CA THR A 532 -11.78 -20.77 11.40
C THR A 532 -11.22 -22.05 10.78
N GLU A 533 -12.06 -23.00 10.44
CA GLU A 533 -11.64 -24.24 9.76
C GLU A 533 -10.99 -23.97 8.41
N ARG A 534 -11.54 -23.02 7.61
CA ARG A 534 -10.93 -22.62 6.33
C ARG A 534 -9.57 -21.98 6.52
N LEU A 535 -9.40 -21.08 7.51
CA LEU A 535 -8.11 -20.44 7.81
C LEU A 535 -7.07 -21.46 8.27
N ILE A 536 -7.44 -22.40 9.14
CA ILE A 536 -6.53 -23.48 9.58
C ILE A 536 -6.17 -24.39 8.40
N ARG A 537 -7.09 -24.64 7.50
CA ARG A 537 -6.81 -25.41 6.26
C ARG A 537 -5.77 -24.73 5.39
N ILE A 538 -5.85 -23.40 5.20
CA ILE A 538 -4.81 -22.62 4.50
C ILE A 538 -3.45 -22.78 5.19
N MET A 539 -3.40 -22.75 6.53
CA MET A 539 -2.17 -22.94 7.32
C MET A 539 -1.58 -24.35 7.12
N ASN A 540 -2.44 -25.37 7.13
CA ASN A 540 -2.04 -26.75 6.83
C ASN A 540 -1.47 -26.88 5.41
N GLN A 541 -2.12 -26.27 4.42
CA GLN A 541 -1.63 -26.27 3.03
C GLN A 541 -0.30 -25.53 2.89
N ALA A 542 -0.11 -24.43 3.63
CA ALA A 542 1.14 -23.69 3.62
C ALA A 542 2.31 -24.49 4.22
N ALA A 543 2.02 -25.38 5.17
CA ALA A 543 2.99 -26.25 5.80
C ALA A 543 3.36 -27.48 4.93
N GLN A 544 2.61 -27.77 3.86
CA GLN A 544 2.93 -28.87 2.95
C GLN A 544 4.16 -28.56 2.09
N PRO A 545 4.95 -29.57 1.71
CA PRO A 545 6.17 -29.38 0.90
C PRO A 545 5.91 -28.74 -0.47
N ASP A 546 4.81 -29.13 -1.08
CA ASP A 546 4.37 -28.69 -2.41
C ASP A 546 3.25 -27.63 -2.33
N GLY A 547 3.03 -27.10 -1.14
CA GLY A 547 1.99 -26.11 -0.87
C GLY A 547 2.20 -24.83 -1.69
N LYS A 548 1.19 -24.47 -2.51
CA LYS A 548 1.19 -23.28 -3.35
C LYS A 548 0.54 -22.08 -2.67
N VAL A 549 0.81 -21.90 -1.38
CA VAL A 549 0.33 -20.78 -0.57
C VAL A 549 1.47 -19.76 -0.41
N ARG A 550 1.22 -18.51 -0.79
CA ARG A 550 2.16 -17.39 -0.61
C ARG A 550 2.31 -17.03 0.87
N LEU A 551 3.45 -16.47 1.23
CA LEU A 551 3.68 -16.01 2.61
C LEU A 551 2.70 -14.92 3.03
N ALA A 552 2.34 -14.00 2.12
CA ALA A 552 1.34 -12.96 2.39
C ALA A 552 -0.03 -13.55 2.73
N THR A 553 -0.47 -14.60 2.04
CA THR A 553 -1.74 -15.30 2.30
C THR A 553 -1.72 -15.97 3.69
N LEU A 554 -0.62 -16.64 4.03
CA LEU A 554 -0.45 -17.28 5.33
C LEU A 554 -0.45 -16.24 6.46
N GLU A 555 0.32 -15.16 6.32
CA GLU A 555 0.43 -14.12 7.35
C GLU A 555 -0.92 -13.43 7.59
N LEU A 556 -1.67 -13.14 6.50
CA LEU A 556 -3.00 -12.56 6.60
C LEU A 556 -4.00 -13.54 7.22
N SER A 557 -3.89 -14.84 6.92
CA SER A 557 -4.71 -15.89 7.57
C SER A 557 -4.43 -15.97 9.08
N CYS A 558 -3.17 -15.90 9.49
CA CYS A 558 -2.79 -15.89 10.91
C CYS A 558 -3.34 -14.64 11.63
N LEU A 559 -3.29 -13.48 10.97
CA LEU A 559 -3.81 -12.22 11.50
C LEU A 559 -5.33 -12.28 11.69
N LEU A 560 -6.06 -12.78 10.69
CA LEU A 560 -7.52 -12.89 10.76
C LEU A 560 -7.95 -13.94 11.79
N LEU A 561 -7.25 -15.07 11.91
CA LEU A 561 -7.55 -16.06 12.94
C LEU A 561 -7.37 -15.49 14.35
N LYS A 562 -6.26 -14.79 14.62
CA LYS A 562 -6.07 -14.10 15.91
C LYS A 562 -7.26 -13.18 16.23
N ARG A 563 -7.71 -12.40 15.27
CA ARG A 563 -8.86 -11.49 15.44
C ARG A 563 -10.19 -12.21 15.67
N LEU A 564 -10.37 -13.39 15.05
CA LEU A 564 -11.58 -14.19 15.23
C LEU A 564 -11.70 -14.76 16.63
N VAL A 565 -10.59 -15.31 17.18
CA VAL A 565 -10.60 -16.14 18.37
C VAL A 565 -10.11 -15.46 19.65
N LEU A 566 -9.58 -14.23 19.55
CA LEU A 566 -9.17 -13.44 20.72
C LEU A 566 -10.27 -12.45 21.11
N SER A 567 -10.66 -12.46 22.38
CA SER A 567 -11.54 -11.51 23.03
C SER A 567 -10.77 -10.82 24.14
N GLY A 568 -10.26 -9.63 23.89
CA GLY A 568 -9.32 -8.98 24.81
C GLY A 568 -8.04 -9.81 25.00
N ASN A 569 -7.81 -10.29 26.20
CA ASN A 569 -6.65 -11.15 26.54
C ASN A 569 -7.02 -12.64 26.60
N GLU A 570 -8.30 -12.99 26.41
CA GLU A 570 -8.75 -14.38 26.48
C GLU A 570 -8.88 -14.98 25.08
N CYS A 571 -8.49 -16.24 24.95
CA CYS A 571 -8.65 -17.02 23.72
C CYS A 571 -9.91 -17.88 23.84
N ILE A 572 -10.87 -17.68 22.93
CA ILE A 572 -12.14 -18.40 22.89
C ILE A 572 -12.14 -19.59 21.92
N ILE A 573 -10.97 -19.93 21.38
CA ILE A 573 -10.82 -21.03 20.42
C ILE A 573 -11.18 -22.38 21.08
N LYS A 574 -11.92 -23.23 20.36
CA LYS A 574 -12.23 -24.58 20.85
C LYS A 574 -11.02 -25.52 20.70
N ASP A 575 -10.91 -26.48 21.61
CA ASP A 575 -9.82 -27.44 21.63
C ASP A 575 -9.65 -28.21 20.30
N VAL A 576 -10.74 -28.49 19.60
CA VAL A 576 -10.69 -29.14 18.27
C VAL A 576 -9.94 -28.31 17.25
N HIS A 577 -10.21 -26.99 17.19
CA HIS A 577 -9.53 -26.09 16.26
C HIS A 577 -8.09 -25.84 16.70
N LEU A 578 -7.86 -25.77 18.00
CA LEU A 578 -6.50 -25.65 18.53
C LEU A 578 -5.66 -26.89 18.19
N ALA A 579 -6.22 -28.10 18.34
CA ALA A 579 -5.55 -29.33 17.93
C ALA A 579 -5.23 -29.38 16.42
N CYS A 580 -6.15 -28.89 15.56
CA CYS A 580 -5.89 -28.78 14.12
C CYS A 580 -4.79 -27.76 13.80
N LEU A 581 -4.70 -26.66 14.54
CA LEU A 581 -3.63 -25.69 14.41
C LEU A 581 -2.28 -26.25 14.88
N GLU A 582 -2.28 -27.00 15.99
CA GLU A 582 -1.08 -27.70 16.45
C GLU A 582 -0.58 -28.71 15.40
N GLY A 583 -1.49 -29.44 14.75
CA GLY A 583 -1.14 -30.28 13.60
C GLY A 583 -0.45 -29.49 12.49
N ALA A 584 -0.96 -28.28 12.15
CA ALA A 584 -0.31 -27.43 11.13
C ALA A 584 1.08 -26.96 11.59
N ARG A 585 1.24 -26.67 12.90
CA ARG A 585 2.54 -26.30 13.49
C ARG A 585 3.53 -27.47 13.39
N GLU A 586 3.11 -28.67 13.73
CA GLU A 586 3.94 -29.87 13.61
C GLU A 586 4.36 -30.14 12.15
N GLU A 587 3.43 -30.03 11.21
CA GLU A 587 3.75 -30.13 9.78
C GLU A 587 4.77 -29.07 9.34
N SER A 588 4.73 -27.86 9.88
CA SER A 588 5.73 -26.83 9.59
C SER A 588 7.12 -27.21 10.13
N VAL A 589 7.19 -27.90 11.28
CA VAL A 589 8.44 -28.45 11.82
C VAL A 589 8.95 -29.54 10.88
N HIS A 590 8.08 -30.45 10.43
CA HIS A 590 8.43 -31.49 9.46
C HIS A 590 8.91 -30.92 8.13
N LEU A 591 8.27 -29.88 7.62
CA LEU A 591 8.68 -29.15 6.44
C LEU A 591 10.10 -28.57 6.60
N LEU A 592 10.36 -27.88 7.72
CA LEU A 592 11.64 -27.24 7.97
C LEU A 592 12.77 -28.27 8.19
N ARG A 593 12.50 -29.43 8.81
CA ARG A 593 13.44 -30.55 8.94
C ARG A 593 14.01 -31.01 7.60
N ARG A 594 13.25 -30.96 6.51
CA ARG A 594 13.72 -31.35 5.17
C ARG A 594 14.83 -30.44 4.65
N PHE A 595 14.83 -29.17 5.06
CA PHE A 595 15.81 -28.16 4.64
C PHE A 595 16.97 -28.00 5.64
N TYR A 596 16.86 -28.59 6.83
CA TYR A 596 17.91 -28.53 7.83
C TYR A 596 19.09 -29.41 7.45
N LYS A 597 20.23 -28.81 7.11
CA LYS A 597 21.44 -29.52 6.66
C LYS A 597 22.57 -29.45 7.68
N GLY A 598 22.39 -28.82 8.83
CA GLY A 598 23.45 -28.63 9.81
C GLY A 598 24.56 -27.68 9.39
N GLU A 599 24.39 -26.96 8.29
CA GLU A 599 25.35 -26.03 7.68
C GLU A 599 25.19 -24.60 8.25
N GLU A 600 26.28 -23.87 8.30
CA GLU A 600 26.31 -22.49 8.80
C GLU A 600 25.40 -21.53 7.99
N ILE A 601 25.24 -21.78 6.69
CA ILE A 601 24.37 -21.00 5.80
C ILE A 601 22.89 -21.09 6.27
N PHE A 602 22.47 -22.24 6.79
CA PHE A 602 21.11 -22.38 7.32
C PHE A 602 20.89 -21.50 8.54
N LEU A 603 21.88 -21.43 9.45
CA LEU A 603 21.82 -20.53 10.61
C LEU A 603 21.65 -19.07 10.20
N ASP A 604 22.44 -18.63 9.22
CA ASP A 604 22.38 -17.25 8.73
C ASP A 604 20.99 -16.95 8.14
N MET A 605 20.44 -17.84 7.31
CA MET A 605 19.07 -17.70 6.78
C MET A 605 18.01 -17.67 7.88
N PHE A 606 18.14 -18.54 8.90
CA PHE A 606 17.20 -18.65 10.01
C PHE A 606 17.14 -17.34 10.83
N GLU A 607 18.28 -16.80 11.18
CA GLU A 607 18.35 -15.53 11.92
C GLU A 607 17.96 -14.33 11.07
N ASP A 608 18.31 -14.31 9.78
CA ASP A 608 17.93 -13.25 8.85
C ASP A 608 16.42 -13.17 8.67
N GLU A 609 15.75 -14.31 8.48
CA GLU A 609 14.29 -14.35 8.36
C GLU A 609 13.59 -13.96 9.66
N TYR A 610 14.10 -14.40 10.83
CA TYR A 610 13.55 -13.98 12.11
C TYR A 610 13.63 -12.47 12.31
N ARG A 611 14.80 -11.86 12.03
CA ARG A 611 15.00 -10.41 12.11
C ARG A 611 14.13 -9.65 11.10
N SER A 612 14.03 -10.16 9.87
CA SER A 612 13.20 -9.56 8.83
C SER A 612 11.73 -9.52 9.20
N MET A 613 11.20 -10.63 9.72
CA MET A 613 9.80 -10.73 10.14
C MET A 613 9.47 -9.83 11.34
N THR A 614 10.39 -9.74 12.31
CA THR A 614 10.18 -8.91 13.52
C THR A 614 10.30 -7.41 13.20
N SER A 615 11.19 -7.03 12.28
CA SER A 615 11.44 -5.63 11.95
C SER A 615 10.45 -5.05 10.92
N LYS A 616 9.85 -5.90 10.07
CA LYS A 616 8.96 -5.49 8.97
C LYS A 616 7.75 -6.43 8.90
N PRO A 617 6.77 -6.27 9.79
CA PRO A 617 5.52 -7.00 9.69
C PRO A 617 4.79 -6.63 8.40
N LEU A 618 3.93 -7.51 7.91
CA LEU A 618 3.13 -7.28 6.73
C LEU A 618 2.21 -6.07 6.93
N ASN A 619 2.33 -5.09 6.06
CA ASN A 619 1.35 -4.01 5.96
C ASN A 619 0.25 -4.44 4.99
N VAL A 620 -0.91 -4.81 5.54
CA VAL A 620 -2.04 -5.35 4.77
C VAL A 620 -2.66 -4.28 3.86
N GLU A 621 -2.76 -3.04 4.34
CA GLU A 621 -3.30 -1.93 3.54
C GLU A 621 -2.42 -1.67 2.32
N TYR A 622 -1.10 -1.68 2.49
CA TYR A 622 -0.17 -1.55 1.38
C TYR A 622 -0.24 -2.74 0.41
N LEU A 623 -0.41 -3.97 0.93
CA LEU A 623 -0.61 -5.17 0.11
C LEU A 623 -1.86 -5.04 -0.76
N MET A 624 -2.96 -4.56 -0.21
CA MET A 624 -4.24 -4.38 -0.91
C MET A 624 -4.20 -3.30 -2.01
N MET A 625 -3.24 -2.39 -1.94
CA MET A 625 -3.03 -1.36 -2.98
C MET A 625 -2.02 -1.79 -4.05
N ASP A 626 -1.33 -2.91 -3.86
CA ASP A 626 -0.31 -3.39 -4.79
C ASP A 626 -0.91 -4.15 -5.97
N ALA A 627 -0.81 -3.59 -7.15
CA ALA A 627 -1.27 -4.19 -8.40
C ALA A 627 -0.61 -5.55 -8.70
N SER A 628 0.61 -5.79 -8.20
CA SER A 628 1.37 -7.00 -8.50
C SER A 628 0.73 -8.29 -7.98
N ILE A 629 -0.15 -8.20 -6.98
CA ILE A 629 -0.86 -9.37 -6.45
C ILE A 629 -1.96 -9.89 -7.38
N LEU A 630 -2.43 -9.05 -8.33
CA LEU A 630 -3.39 -9.43 -9.37
C LEU A 630 -2.78 -10.34 -10.43
N LEU A 631 -1.46 -10.38 -10.53
CA LEU A 631 -0.78 -11.27 -11.46
C LEU A 631 -0.71 -12.68 -10.87
N PRO A 632 -0.75 -13.74 -11.72
CA PRO A 632 -0.67 -15.10 -11.25
C PRO A 632 0.53 -15.35 -10.35
N PRO A 633 0.40 -16.11 -9.25
CA PRO A 633 1.49 -16.41 -8.33
C PRO A 633 2.54 -17.29 -9.03
N THR A 634 3.61 -16.69 -9.51
CA THR A 634 4.71 -17.43 -10.16
C THR A 634 5.90 -17.56 -9.22
N GLY A 635 6.72 -18.62 -9.44
CA GLY A 635 8.00 -18.81 -8.77
C GLY A 635 9.18 -18.14 -9.48
N THR A 636 8.96 -17.19 -10.38
CA THR A 636 10.02 -16.55 -11.17
C THR A 636 10.47 -15.22 -10.56
N PRO A 637 11.74 -15.06 -10.14
CA PRO A 637 12.25 -13.80 -9.61
C PRO A 637 12.33 -12.67 -10.64
N LEU A 638 12.33 -13.01 -11.94
CA LEU A 638 12.42 -12.06 -13.05
C LEU A 638 11.24 -11.07 -13.12
N THR A 639 10.11 -11.40 -12.48
CA THR A 639 8.94 -10.53 -12.44
C THR A 639 9.14 -9.26 -11.59
N GLY A 640 10.20 -9.21 -10.76
CA GLY A 640 10.44 -8.12 -9.81
C GLY A 640 9.37 -8.01 -8.71
N ILE A 641 8.61 -9.09 -8.48
CA ILE A 641 7.63 -9.20 -7.37
C ILE A 641 8.37 -9.67 -6.12
N ASP A 642 8.07 -9.05 -4.97
CA ASP A 642 8.65 -9.41 -3.69
C ASP A 642 8.39 -10.89 -3.36
N PHE A 643 9.38 -11.56 -2.77
CA PHE A 643 9.34 -12.95 -2.34
C PHE A 643 8.11 -13.31 -1.48
N VAL A 644 7.63 -12.38 -0.65
CA VAL A 644 6.44 -12.59 0.20
C VAL A 644 5.15 -12.72 -0.61
N LYS A 645 5.08 -12.07 -1.78
CA LYS A 645 3.88 -11.96 -2.63
C LYS A 645 3.83 -12.97 -3.76
N ARG A 646 4.87 -13.78 -3.94
CA ARG A 646 4.99 -14.81 -4.98
C ARG A 646 5.37 -16.16 -4.40
N LEU A 647 5.30 -17.20 -5.21
CA LEU A 647 5.81 -18.51 -4.83
C LEU A 647 7.34 -18.55 -4.85
N PRO A 648 7.98 -19.42 -4.05
CA PRO A 648 9.44 -19.50 -3.95
C PRO A 648 10.05 -20.09 -5.22
N CYS A 649 11.22 -19.56 -5.62
CA CYS A 649 12.04 -20.07 -6.69
C CYS A 649 13.32 -20.71 -6.13
N GLY A 650 13.60 -21.95 -6.51
CA GLY A 650 14.81 -22.65 -6.09
C GLY A 650 14.88 -22.99 -4.59
N ASP A 651 15.90 -23.72 -4.20
CA ASP A 651 16.01 -24.30 -2.86
C ASP A 651 16.25 -23.26 -1.75
N VAL A 652 16.96 -22.19 -2.06
CA VAL A 652 17.23 -21.12 -1.09
C VAL A 652 15.92 -20.43 -0.67
N GLU A 653 15.09 -20.04 -1.66
CA GLU A 653 13.81 -19.39 -1.33
C GLU A 653 12.81 -20.38 -0.71
N ARG A 654 12.84 -21.66 -1.10
CA ARG A 654 12.03 -22.70 -0.44
C ARG A 654 12.44 -22.87 1.01
N THR A 655 13.75 -22.85 1.30
CA THR A 655 14.27 -22.89 2.68
C THR A 655 13.81 -21.66 3.47
N ARG A 656 13.96 -20.45 2.92
CA ARG A 656 13.51 -19.21 3.57
C ARG A 656 12.00 -19.22 3.82
N ARG A 657 11.21 -19.71 2.85
CA ARG A 657 9.76 -19.89 3.03
C ARG A 657 9.45 -20.85 4.16
N ALA A 658 10.10 -22.01 4.23
CA ALA A 658 9.89 -23.00 5.29
C ALA A 658 10.21 -22.41 6.67
N ILE A 659 11.28 -21.63 6.79
CA ILE A 659 11.66 -20.92 8.02
C ILE A 659 10.55 -19.94 8.43
N ARG A 660 10.02 -19.12 7.51
CA ARG A 660 8.94 -18.17 7.82
C ARG A 660 7.64 -18.86 8.19
N VAL A 661 7.26 -19.93 7.50
CA VAL A 661 6.07 -20.73 7.82
C VAL A 661 6.17 -21.28 9.24
N PHE A 662 7.33 -21.84 9.61
CA PHE A 662 7.61 -22.31 10.97
C PHE A 662 7.45 -21.19 12.02
N PHE A 663 8.04 -20.01 11.77
CA PHE A 663 7.93 -18.90 12.73
C PHE A 663 6.49 -18.40 12.88
N MET A 664 5.75 -18.26 11.78
CA MET A 664 4.37 -17.76 11.81
C MET A 664 3.46 -18.71 12.59
N LEU A 665 3.51 -20.00 12.29
CA LEU A 665 2.64 -20.99 12.94
C LEU A 665 3.02 -21.20 14.41
N ARG A 666 4.33 -21.21 14.72
CA ARG A 666 4.82 -21.26 16.10
C ARG A 666 4.37 -20.03 16.91
N SER A 667 4.57 -18.84 16.37
CA SER A 667 4.16 -17.59 17.04
C SER A 667 2.66 -17.53 17.24
N LEU A 668 1.88 -18.00 16.28
CA LEU A 668 0.42 -18.06 16.37
C LEU A 668 -0.02 -19.03 17.48
N SER A 669 0.49 -20.26 17.46
CA SER A 669 0.15 -21.29 18.42
C SER A 669 0.46 -20.84 19.85
N LEU A 670 1.69 -20.38 20.12
CA LEU A 670 2.08 -19.87 21.45
C LEU A 670 1.19 -18.69 21.91
N HIS A 671 0.86 -17.80 20.98
CA HIS A 671 0.01 -16.65 21.31
C HIS A 671 -1.42 -17.06 21.69
N LEU A 672 -2.01 -18.04 20.98
CA LEU A 672 -3.35 -18.54 21.29
C LEU A 672 -3.42 -19.39 22.56
N GLN A 673 -2.30 -20.01 22.96
CA GLN A 673 -2.18 -20.74 24.20
C GLN A 673 -1.77 -19.84 25.39
N ASN A 674 -1.55 -18.56 25.13
CA ASN A 674 -1.03 -17.59 26.08
C ASN A 674 0.33 -18.00 26.67
N GLU A 675 1.14 -18.69 25.87
CA GLU A 675 2.49 -19.10 26.23
C GLU A 675 3.53 -18.10 25.74
N PRO A 676 4.49 -17.69 26.59
CA PRO A 676 5.55 -16.78 26.17
C PRO A 676 6.60 -17.52 25.31
N GLU A 677 7.09 -16.87 24.26
CA GLU A 677 8.21 -17.37 23.47
C GLU A 677 9.49 -17.36 24.30
N THR A 678 9.99 -18.54 24.63
CA THR A 678 11.17 -18.72 25.51
C THR A 678 12.45 -19.14 24.77
N GLN A 679 12.35 -19.57 23.52
CA GLN A 679 13.45 -20.15 22.74
C GLN A 679 14.00 -19.24 21.66
N LEU A 680 13.21 -18.26 21.20
CA LEU A 680 13.58 -17.26 20.20
C LEU A 680 13.58 -15.86 20.82
N PRO A 681 14.46 -14.96 20.36
CA PRO A 681 15.56 -15.17 19.41
C PRO A 681 16.64 -16.12 19.93
N LEU A 682 17.45 -16.71 19.03
CA LEU A 682 18.54 -17.64 19.42
C LEU A 682 19.59 -17.00 20.35
N THR A 683 19.73 -15.69 20.30
CA THR A 683 20.54 -14.89 21.23
C THR A 683 19.64 -13.81 21.81
N ARG A 684 19.34 -13.88 23.09
CA ARG A 684 18.51 -12.89 23.77
C ARG A 684 19.37 -11.71 24.21
N GLU A 685 18.80 -10.51 24.24
CA GLU A 685 19.46 -9.29 24.69
C GLU A 685 19.95 -9.43 26.17
N GLU A 686 19.24 -10.21 26.96
CA GLU A 686 19.59 -10.49 28.35
C GLU A 686 20.84 -11.36 28.47
N ASP A 687 21.13 -12.21 27.49
CA ASP A 687 22.31 -13.08 27.44
C ASP A 687 23.54 -12.33 26.93
N LEU A 688 23.40 -11.11 26.45
CA LEU A 688 24.46 -10.30 25.87
C LEU A 688 25.08 -9.38 26.92
N ILE A 689 26.41 -9.28 26.84
CA ILE A 689 27.20 -8.30 27.57
C ILE A 689 27.00 -6.95 26.87
N LYS A 690 26.75 -5.90 27.65
CA LYS A 690 26.53 -4.55 27.14
C LYS A 690 27.74 -3.65 27.41
N THR A 691 27.86 -2.59 26.67
CA THR A 691 28.84 -1.54 26.94
C THR A 691 28.58 -0.95 28.31
N ASP A 692 29.66 -0.69 29.09
CA ASP A 692 29.69 -0.21 30.46
C ASP A 692 29.27 -1.26 31.54
N ASP A 693 29.00 -2.52 31.14
CA ASP A 693 28.88 -3.60 32.10
C ASP A 693 30.22 -3.78 32.85
N VAL A 694 30.14 -4.09 34.16
CA VAL A 694 31.28 -4.35 34.98
C VAL A 694 31.52 -5.84 35.09
N LEU A 695 32.71 -6.30 34.72
CA LEU A 695 33.08 -7.70 34.68
C LEU A 695 34.11 -8.04 35.77
N ASP A 696 33.94 -9.22 36.39
CA ASP A 696 34.98 -9.81 37.26
C ASP A 696 36.07 -10.47 36.38
N LEU A 697 37.29 -9.94 36.46
CA LEU A 697 38.41 -10.36 35.64
C LEU A 697 39.31 -11.41 36.36
N ASN A 698 39.07 -11.70 37.63
CA ASN A 698 39.93 -12.56 38.43
C ASN A 698 39.99 -14.00 37.92
N ASN A 699 38.91 -14.48 37.33
CA ASN A 699 38.80 -15.84 36.81
C ASN A 699 38.65 -15.87 35.28
N SER A 700 39.02 -14.79 34.58
CA SER A 700 38.81 -14.62 33.17
C SER A 700 40.10 -14.88 32.41
N ASP A 701 39.94 -15.49 31.24
CA ASP A 701 41.02 -15.73 30.32
C ASP A 701 41.17 -14.54 29.38
N LEU A 702 41.92 -13.55 29.80
CA LEU A 702 42.09 -12.27 29.17
C LEU A 702 43.39 -12.19 28.38
N ILE A 703 43.37 -11.51 27.23
CA ILE A 703 44.54 -11.22 26.44
C ILE A 703 44.71 -9.71 26.30
N ALA A 704 45.79 -9.18 26.88
CA ALA A 704 46.12 -7.77 26.75
C ALA A 704 46.48 -7.42 25.31
N CYS A 705 45.92 -6.36 24.81
CA CYS A 705 46.20 -5.85 23.46
C CYS A 705 46.10 -4.31 23.37
N MET A 706 46.78 -3.74 22.39
CA MET A 706 46.63 -2.36 21.99
C MET A 706 45.65 -2.35 20.82
N VAL A 707 44.52 -1.69 20.99
CA VAL A 707 43.51 -1.52 19.92
C VAL A 707 43.77 -0.20 19.20
N VAL A 708 44.00 -0.29 17.89
CA VAL A 708 44.26 0.86 17.02
C VAL A 708 43.09 0.97 16.05
N THR A 709 42.25 2.00 16.24
CA THR A 709 41.11 2.26 15.35
C THR A 709 41.54 2.90 14.04
N LYS A 710 40.65 2.99 13.06
CA LYS A 710 40.90 3.65 11.77
C LYS A 710 41.36 5.11 11.92
N ASP A 711 40.87 5.79 12.94
CA ASP A 711 41.17 7.20 13.22
C ASP A 711 42.54 7.39 13.90
N GLY A 712 43.30 6.29 14.04
CA GLY A 712 44.63 6.29 14.65
C GLY A 712 44.60 6.37 16.19
N THR A 713 43.46 6.34 16.83
CA THR A 713 43.34 6.29 18.29
C THR A 713 43.82 4.96 18.81
N GLN A 714 44.67 4.98 19.84
CA GLN A 714 45.23 3.80 20.47
C GLN A 714 44.70 3.68 21.89
N ALA A 715 44.26 2.48 22.25
CA ALA A 715 43.77 2.20 23.59
C ALA A 715 44.21 0.81 24.08
N HIS A 716 44.78 0.77 25.27
CA HIS A 716 45.08 -0.50 25.96
C HIS A 716 43.77 -1.14 26.43
N ARG A 717 43.52 -2.37 26.00
CA ARG A 717 42.31 -3.14 26.36
C ARG A 717 42.67 -4.59 26.63
N PHE A 718 41.77 -5.26 27.33
CA PHE A 718 41.80 -6.70 27.43
C PHE A 718 40.75 -7.31 26.53
N LEU A 719 41.17 -8.20 25.67
CA LEU A 719 40.29 -9.02 24.84
C LEU A 719 39.76 -10.18 25.66
N ALA A 720 38.45 -10.24 25.75
CA ALA A 720 37.69 -11.34 26.37
C ALA A 720 36.79 -11.99 25.33
N VAL A 721 36.65 -13.31 25.34
CA VAL A 721 35.79 -14.07 24.42
C VAL A 721 34.77 -14.83 25.26
N ASP A 722 33.51 -14.48 25.14
CA ASP A 722 32.39 -15.15 25.80
C ASP A 722 31.71 -16.17 24.85
N VAL A 723 30.60 -16.76 25.26
CA VAL A 723 29.87 -17.78 24.48
C VAL A 723 29.41 -17.26 23.12
N TYR A 724 28.92 -16.01 23.04
CA TYR A 724 28.39 -15.40 21.82
C TYR A 724 29.16 -14.17 21.38
N GLN A 725 29.94 -13.54 22.26
CA GLN A 725 30.53 -12.24 22.05
C GLN A 725 32.03 -12.23 22.31
N MET A 726 32.72 -11.32 21.66
CA MET A 726 33.99 -10.79 22.12
C MET A 726 33.77 -9.44 22.79
N SER A 727 34.51 -9.19 23.86
CA SER A 727 34.43 -7.93 24.60
C SER A 727 35.82 -7.31 24.75
N LEU A 728 35.86 -5.97 24.70
CA LEU A 728 37.04 -5.19 25.01
C LEU A 728 36.83 -4.51 26.36
N VAL A 729 37.66 -4.90 27.32
CA VAL A 729 37.52 -4.51 28.71
C VAL A 729 38.63 -3.58 29.12
N GLU A 730 38.29 -2.51 29.79
CA GLU A 730 39.24 -1.60 30.46
C GLU A 730 39.31 -1.93 31.93
N PRO A 731 40.52 -2.22 32.48
CA PRO A 731 40.64 -2.52 33.88
C PRO A 731 40.28 -1.33 34.76
N GLU A 732 39.51 -1.58 35.82
CA GLU A 732 39.13 -0.52 36.74
C GLU A 732 40.29 -0.23 37.70
N THR A 733 40.73 1.02 37.78
CA THR A 733 41.86 1.43 38.63
C THR A 733 41.55 1.41 40.13
N LYS A 734 40.28 1.56 40.46
CA LYS A 734 39.81 1.62 41.86
C LYS A 734 39.52 0.26 42.47
N ARG A 735 39.21 -0.73 41.65
CA ARG A 735 38.86 -2.08 42.05
C ARG A 735 39.77 -3.08 41.32
N LEU A 736 40.80 -3.59 41.96
CA LEU A 736 41.64 -4.60 41.37
C LEU A 736 40.87 -5.88 41.07
N GLY A 737 41.05 -6.45 39.89
CA GLY A 737 40.31 -7.63 39.41
C GLY A 737 38.97 -7.32 38.72
N TRP A 738 38.64 -6.07 38.55
CA TRP A 738 37.41 -5.64 37.85
C TRP A 738 37.72 -4.83 36.60
N GLY A 739 36.79 -4.87 35.62
CA GLY A 739 36.93 -4.08 34.41
C GLY A 739 35.58 -3.68 33.82
N VAL A 740 35.61 -2.58 33.11
CA VAL A 740 34.44 -2.03 32.43
C VAL A 740 34.49 -2.37 30.93
N VAL A 741 33.41 -2.90 30.40
CA VAL A 741 33.28 -3.22 28.98
C VAL A 741 33.18 -1.94 28.17
N LYS A 742 34.14 -1.74 27.26
CA LYS A 742 34.11 -0.60 26.33
C LYS A 742 33.52 -0.94 24.94
N PHE A 743 33.55 -2.21 24.62
CA PHE A 743 32.91 -2.73 23.39
C PHE A 743 32.55 -4.19 23.59
N ALA A 744 31.40 -4.58 23.06
CA ALA A 744 30.99 -5.98 22.93
C ALA A 744 30.41 -6.22 21.55
N GLY A 745 30.79 -7.30 20.87
CA GLY A 745 30.34 -7.63 19.53
C GLY A 745 30.18 -9.13 19.33
N LEU A 746 29.25 -9.54 18.47
CA LEU A 746 28.96 -10.94 18.21
C LEU A 746 30.10 -11.63 17.46
N LEU A 747 30.52 -12.80 17.94
CA LEU A 747 31.57 -13.61 17.33
C LEU A 747 31.17 -14.11 15.93
N GLN A 748 29.91 -14.36 15.68
CA GLN A 748 29.44 -14.86 14.39
C GLN A 748 29.61 -13.83 13.25
N ASP A 749 29.47 -12.55 13.56
CA ASP A 749 29.55 -11.46 12.59
C ASP A 749 30.97 -10.87 12.45
N MET A 750 31.96 -11.59 13.00
CA MET A 750 33.34 -11.18 13.07
C MET A 750 34.18 -11.74 11.91
N GLN A 751 35.03 -10.91 11.36
CA GLN A 751 36.10 -11.29 10.44
C GLN A 751 37.44 -10.99 11.07
N VAL A 752 38.38 -11.96 11.03
CA VAL A 752 39.72 -11.82 11.60
C VAL A 752 40.76 -12.13 10.53
N THR A 753 41.61 -11.17 10.23
CA THR A 753 42.71 -11.32 9.28
C THR A 753 44.03 -10.93 9.95
N GLY A 754 45.11 -11.62 9.62
CA GLY A 754 46.44 -11.20 10.05
C GLY A 754 46.90 -9.94 9.30
N VAL A 755 47.74 -9.15 9.92
CA VAL A 755 48.37 -8.01 9.24
C VAL A 755 49.71 -8.50 8.67
N GLU A 756 49.97 -8.27 7.38
CA GLU A 756 51.13 -8.81 6.68
C GLU A 756 52.47 -8.25 7.20
N ASP A 757 52.46 -6.99 7.61
CA ASP A 757 53.65 -6.26 8.08
C ASP A 757 53.98 -6.47 9.56
N ASP A 758 53.04 -6.97 10.36
CA ASP A 758 53.29 -7.23 11.81
C ASP A 758 52.65 -8.55 12.25
N SER A 759 53.48 -9.52 12.48
CA SER A 759 53.08 -10.85 12.96
C SER A 759 52.36 -10.84 14.35
N ARG A 760 52.43 -9.72 15.07
CA ARG A 760 51.81 -9.51 16.36
C ARG A 760 50.45 -8.85 16.26
N ALA A 761 49.98 -8.51 15.04
CA ALA A 761 48.78 -7.76 14.82
C ALA A 761 47.69 -8.58 14.12
N LEU A 762 46.44 -8.36 14.54
CA LEU A 762 45.24 -8.87 13.88
C LEU A 762 44.35 -7.70 13.48
N ASN A 763 43.86 -7.72 12.25
CA ASN A 763 42.75 -6.84 11.83
C ASN A 763 41.43 -7.56 12.16
N ILE A 764 40.59 -6.94 12.99
CA ILE A 764 39.30 -7.49 13.41
C ILE A 764 38.20 -6.51 12.92
N ILE A 765 37.26 -7.06 12.17
CA ILE A 765 36.08 -6.36 11.70
C ILE A 765 34.84 -7.08 12.23
N ILE A 766 33.96 -6.36 12.89
CA ILE A 766 32.65 -6.88 13.31
C ILE A 766 31.58 -6.08 12.61
N HIS A 767 30.66 -6.77 11.95
CA HIS A 767 29.58 -6.17 11.22
C HIS A 767 28.31 -6.09 12.06
N LYS A 768 27.49 -5.07 11.77
CA LYS A 768 26.14 -5.02 12.33
C LYS A 768 25.29 -6.11 11.65
N PRO A 769 24.56 -6.93 12.42
CA PRO A 769 23.60 -7.86 11.83
C PRO A 769 22.60 -7.10 10.97
N THR A 770 22.41 -7.51 9.74
CA THR A 770 21.48 -6.87 8.79
C THR A 770 20.31 -7.79 8.51
N SER A 771 19.10 -7.21 8.40
CA SER A 771 17.88 -7.96 8.02
C SER A 771 17.77 -8.13 6.50
N ASN A 772 18.63 -7.46 5.71
CA ASN A 772 18.59 -7.51 4.26
C ASN A 772 19.88 -8.17 3.74
N PRO A 773 19.80 -9.36 3.13
CA PRO A 773 20.96 -10.09 2.62
C PRO A 773 21.70 -9.37 1.47
N HIS A 774 21.04 -8.40 0.81
CA HIS A 774 21.64 -7.60 -0.25
C HIS A 774 22.23 -6.27 0.24
N ALA A 775 22.05 -5.93 1.53
CA ALA A 775 22.65 -4.73 2.08
C ALA A 775 24.14 -4.93 2.31
N LYS A 776 24.93 -3.91 2.02
CA LYS A 776 26.36 -3.93 2.35
C LYS A 776 26.51 -4.02 3.87
N PRO A 777 27.34 -4.97 4.40
CA PRO A 777 27.58 -5.08 5.83
C PRO A 777 28.23 -3.80 6.36
N ILE A 778 27.65 -3.23 7.40
CA ILE A 778 28.14 -2.02 8.06
C ILE A 778 29.05 -2.45 9.21
N PRO A 779 30.34 -2.10 9.22
CA PRO A 779 31.21 -2.41 10.34
C PRO A 779 30.89 -1.57 11.56
N ILE A 780 30.66 -2.22 12.70
CA ILE A 780 30.50 -1.59 14.02
C ILE A 780 31.83 -1.48 14.75
N LEU A 781 32.78 -2.34 14.42
CA LEU A 781 34.17 -2.29 14.85
C LEU A 781 35.07 -2.61 13.64
N GLN A 782 36.08 -1.77 13.41
CA GLN A 782 37.17 -2.07 12.50
C GLN A 782 38.45 -1.50 13.12
N ALA A 783 39.31 -2.40 13.62
CA ALA A 783 40.54 -2.00 14.30
C ALA A 783 41.64 -3.03 14.14
N ASN A 784 42.87 -2.59 14.30
CA ASN A 784 44.04 -3.44 14.40
C ASN A 784 44.33 -3.69 15.89
N PHE A 785 44.49 -4.96 16.23
CA PHE A 785 44.79 -5.43 17.60
C PHE A 785 46.25 -5.89 17.66
N ILE A 786 47.09 -5.14 18.37
CA ILE A 786 48.50 -5.40 18.49
C ILE A 786 48.75 -6.06 19.85
N PHE A 787 49.33 -7.25 19.82
CA PHE A 787 49.64 -8.03 21.02
C PHE A 787 51.11 -7.86 21.42
N ALA A 788 51.45 -8.20 22.67
CA ALA A 788 52.81 -8.03 23.16
C ALA A 788 53.83 -8.86 22.35
N ASP A 789 53.42 -10.04 21.90
CA ASP A 789 54.25 -10.96 21.10
C ASP A 789 53.38 -11.76 20.11
N HIS A 790 54.04 -12.43 19.16
CA HIS A 790 53.35 -13.22 18.11
C HIS A 790 52.64 -14.46 18.69
N ILE A 791 53.06 -15.00 19.85
CA ILE A 791 52.42 -16.14 20.45
C ILE A 791 51.06 -15.76 21.00
N ARG A 792 50.94 -14.60 21.70
CA ARG A 792 49.66 -14.05 22.15
C ARG A 792 48.74 -13.71 20.99
N CYS A 793 49.27 -13.23 19.88
CA CYS A 793 48.52 -12.99 18.63
C CYS A 793 47.94 -14.31 18.10
N ILE A 794 48.71 -15.36 18.01
CA ILE A 794 48.22 -16.69 17.58
C ILE A 794 47.15 -17.23 18.53
N ILE A 795 47.37 -17.13 19.86
CA ILE A 795 46.39 -17.54 20.87
C ILE A 795 45.07 -16.76 20.68
N ALA A 796 45.13 -15.44 20.52
CA ALA A 796 43.97 -14.60 20.29
C ALA A 796 43.21 -15.03 19.02
N LYS A 797 43.90 -15.22 17.91
CA LYS A 797 43.30 -15.69 16.65
C LYS A 797 42.63 -17.03 16.79
N GLN A 798 43.27 -18.00 17.47
CA GLN A 798 42.72 -19.34 17.71
C GLN A 798 41.48 -19.27 18.62
N ARG A 799 41.49 -18.45 19.67
CA ARG A 799 40.32 -18.28 20.56
C ARG A 799 39.15 -17.67 19.89
N LEU A 800 39.37 -16.59 19.12
CA LEU A 800 38.31 -15.94 18.34
C LEU A 800 37.72 -16.91 17.33
N ALA A 801 38.56 -17.67 16.59
CA ALA A 801 38.11 -18.67 15.64
C ALA A 801 37.29 -19.80 16.32
N LYS A 802 37.83 -20.36 17.43
CA LYS A 802 37.14 -21.39 18.22
C LYS A 802 35.84 -20.88 18.82
N GLY A 803 35.83 -19.68 19.38
CA GLY A 803 34.64 -19.04 19.93
C GLY A 803 33.55 -18.84 18.87
N ARG A 804 33.94 -18.38 17.66
CA ARG A 804 33.02 -18.25 16.54
C ARG A 804 32.38 -19.58 16.16
N ILE A 805 33.16 -20.62 15.94
CA ILE A 805 32.67 -21.96 15.59
C ILE A 805 31.74 -22.47 16.68
N GLN A 806 32.10 -22.27 17.95
CA GLN A 806 31.30 -22.73 19.07
C GLN A 806 29.99 -21.97 19.22
N ALA A 807 29.99 -20.65 19.09
CA ALA A 807 28.79 -19.83 19.12
C ALA A 807 27.79 -20.28 18.03
N ARG A 808 28.28 -20.50 16.81
CA ARG A 808 27.45 -20.98 15.68
C ARG A 808 26.95 -22.40 15.96
N ARG A 809 27.77 -23.29 16.46
CA ARG A 809 27.38 -24.67 16.83
C ARG A 809 26.29 -24.69 17.89
N MET A 810 26.40 -23.87 18.91
CA MET A 810 25.39 -23.79 19.98
C MET A 810 24.05 -23.27 19.43
N LYS A 811 24.07 -22.28 18.56
CA LYS A 811 22.86 -21.81 17.90
C LYS A 811 22.23 -22.88 17.00
N MET A 812 23.04 -23.61 16.26
CA MET A 812 22.59 -24.76 15.46
C MET A 812 21.97 -25.87 16.31
N GLN A 813 22.53 -26.14 17.48
CA GLN A 813 21.97 -27.10 18.46
C GLN A 813 20.62 -26.59 19.00
N ARG A 814 20.47 -25.28 19.27
CA ARG A 814 19.17 -24.69 19.63
C ARG A 814 18.15 -24.85 18.54
N ILE A 815 18.51 -24.62 17.27
CA ILE A 815 17.61 -24.88 16.13
C ILE A 815 17.27 -26.38 16.05
N ALA A 816 18.23 -27.28 16.20
CA ALA A 816 17.97 -28.71 16.19
C ALA A 816 16.98 -29.11 17.31
N ALA A 817 17.11 -28.54 18.50
CA ALA A 817 16.16 -28.74 19.59
C ALA A 817 14.77 -28.20 19.30
N LEU A 818 14.66 -27.01 18.64
CA LEU A 818 13.39 -26.45 18.15
C LEU A 818 12.69 -27.35 17.13
N LEU A 819 13.47 -28.15 16.40
CA LEU A 819 12.99 -29.05 15.36
C LEU A 819 12.88 -30.50 15.86
N ASP A 820 13.04 -30.79 17.16
CA ASP A 820 13.05 -32.13 17.77
C ASP A 820 13.99 -33.11 17.04
N LEU A 821 15.12 -32.58 16.57
CA LEU A 821 16.15 -33.39 15.97
C LEU A 821 17.08 -33.96 17.05
N PRO A 822 17.59 -35.19 16.91
CA PRO A 822 18.53 -35.74 17.86
C PRO A 822 19.80 -34.90 17.86
N VAL A 823 20.06 -34.24 18.99
CA VAL A 823 21.29 -33.49 19.21
C VAL A 823 22.42 -34.51 19.29
N GLN A 824 23.26 -34.60 18.25
CA GLN A 824 24.45 -35.46 18.32
C GLN A 824 25.34 -34.96 19.47
N PRO A 825 25.65 -35.79 20.46
CA PRO A 825 26.63 -35.43 21.45
C PRO A 825 27.91 -35.13 20.73
N SER A 826 28.51 -33.96 20.94
CA SER A 826 29.76 -33.55 20.31
C SER A 826 30.86 -34.52 20.67
N ALA A 827 31.15 -35.46 19.77
CA ALA A 827 32.23 -36.43 19.88
C ALA A 827 33.59 -35.74 19.67
N THR A 828 33.89 -34.66 20.40
CA THR A 828 35.21 -34.06 20.45
C THR A 828 35.48 -33.44 21.80
N VAL A 829 35.32 -34.23 22.85
CA VAL A 829 36.19 -34.15 24.03
C VAL A 829 36.90 -35.50 24.11
N LEU A 830 37.75 -35.74 23.12
CA LEU A 830 38.79 -36.73 23.24
C LEU A 830 39.97 -36.09 23.96
N GLY A 831 40.20 -36.49 25.17
CA GLY A 831 41.43 -36.26 25.84
C GLY A 831 41.26 -35.95 27.30
N PHE A 832 41.36 -37.01 28.09
CA PHE A 832 41.83 -37.19 29.46
C PHE A 832 40.79 -37.53 30.51
N GLY A 833 41.01 -38.75 31.03
CA GLY A 833 40.59 -39.15 32.38
C GLY A 833 39.37 -40.03 32.45
N GLN A 834 39.56 -41.34 32.20
CA GLN A 834 38.74 -42.35 32.88
C GLN A 834 38.74 -42.05 34.37
N ASN A 835 37.56 -41.78 34.93
CA ASN A 835 37.02 -42.54 36.11
C ASN A 835 35.78 -41.80 36.63
N SER A 836 34.80 -42.65 36.91
CA SER A 836 33.66 -42.54 37.78
C SER A 836 32.35 -42.06 37.14
N ALA A 837 31.55 -43.09 36.94
CA ALA A 837 30.13 -43.05 36.83
C ALA A 837 29.49 -42.25 37.95
N THR A 838 28.80 -41.15 37.59
CA THR A 838 27.55 -40.75 38.22
C THR A 838 26.86 -39.78 37.31
N SER A 839 25.65 -40.11 36.98
CA SER A 839 24.70 -39.40 36.15
C SER A 839 24.45 -37.98 36.63
N SER A 840 24.93 -37.02 35.88
CA SER A 840 24.27 -35.73 35.67
C SER A 840 24.81 -35.16 34.37
N GLN A 841 23.91 -35.06 33.39
CA GLN A 841 24.18 -34.44 32.11
C GLN A 841 24.47 -32.95 32.34
N HIS A 842 25.70 -32.62 32.70
CA HIS A 842 26.19 -31.26 32.63
C HIS A 842 26.85 -31.06 31.26
N LEU A 843 26.22 -30.29 30.44
CA LEU A 843 26.85 -29.67 29.27
C LEU A 843 28.16 -29.00 29.71
N PRO A 844 29.29 -29.14 29.01
CA PRO A 844 30.61 -28.66 29.40
C PRO A 844 30.75 -27.14 29.51
N PHE A 845 29.69 -26.39 29.27
CA PHE A 845 29.60 -24.96 29.49
C PHE A 845 28.42 -24.68 30.41
N ARG A 846 28.68 -24.12 31.57
CA ARG A 846 27.61 -23.59 32.41
C ARG A 846 26.90 -22.50 31.65
N PHE A 847 25.69 -22.81 31.22
CA PHE A 847 24.75 -21.77 30.93
C PHE A 847 24.61 -20.90 32.17
N TYR A 848 24.62 -19.61 31.98
CA TYR A 848 24.23 -18.68 33.02
C TYR A 848 22.92 -19.15 33.65
N ASP A 849 22.95 -19.33 34.95
CA ASP A 849 21.77 -19.63 35.74
C ASP A 849 20.85 -18.39 35.66
N GLN A 850 19.84 -18.45 34.80
CA GLN A 850 18.87 -17.40 34.64
C GLN A 850 18.09 -17.05 35.91
N SER A 851 18.14 -17.94 36.93
CA SER A 851 17.42 -17.75 38.19
C SER A 851 17.96 -16.60 39.05
N ARG A 852 19.12 -16.03 38.72
CA ARG A 852 19.75 -14.95 39.50
C ARG A 852 19.56 -13.53 38.88
N ARG A 853 18.88 -13.40 37.78
CA ARG A 853 18.68 -12.10 37.13
C ARG A 853 17.47 -11.29 37.63
N GLY A 854 16.72 -11.78 38.57
CA GLY A 854 15.53 -11.12 39.11
C GLY A 854 15.76 -9.95 40.06
N LEU A 855 17.02 -9.59 40.37
CA LEU A 855 17.33 -8.47 41.23
C LEU A 855 18.27 -7.53 40.49
N SER A 856 17.77 -6.35 40.16
CA SER A 856 18.50 -5.20 39.63
C SER A 856 19.46 -4.65 40.69
N ASP A 857 20.48 -5.41 41.02
CA ASP A 857 21.59 -4.94 41.81
C ASP A 857 22.78 -4.63 40.89
N PRO A 858 23.23 -3.38 40.78
CA PRO A 858 24.38 -3.02 39.94
C PRO A 858 25.71 -3.63 40.34
N SER A 859 25.72 -4.41 41.42
CA SER A 859 26.90 -5.13 41.94
C SER A 859 27.00 -6.58 41.49
N VAL A 860 26.11 -7.11 40.66
CA VAL A 860 26.15 -8.51 40.24
C VAL A 860 27.31 -8.74 39.26
N GLN A 861 28.30 -9.43 39.76
CA GLN A 861 29.51 -9.84 39.06
C GLN A 861 29.20 -10.84 37.94
N ARG A 862 29.59 -10.48 36.70
CA ARG A 862 29.52 -11.37 35.56
C ARG A 862 30.87 -12.05 35.36
N SER A 863 30.96 -13.38 35.59
CA SER A 863 32.17 -14.14 35.25
C SER A 863 32.22 -14.38 33.74
N VAL A 864 33.25 -13.86 33.07
CA VAL A 864 33.33 -13.89 31.60
C VAL A 864 33.83 -15.23 31.09
N PHE A 865 34.56 -15.99 31.87
CA PHE A 865 35.10 -17.30 31.45
C PHE A 865 35.14 -18.32 32.60
N THR A 866 34.73 -19.53 32.29
CA THR A 866 34.92 -20.73 33.05
C THR A 866 35.68 -21.76 32.22
N SER A 867 36.87 -21.42 31.72
CA SER A 867 37.69 -22.42 31.03
C SER A 867 38.68 -23.04 31.98
N ALA A 868 38.88 -24.35 31.87
CA ALA A 868 39.84 -25.10 32.68
C ALA A 868 41.31 -24.79 32.31
N ASP A 869 41.55 -24.13 31.16
CA ASP A 869 42.92 -23.84 30.68
C ASP A 869 43.31 -22.41 31.07
N LYS A 870 43.56 -22.19 32.34
CA LYS A 870 43.72 -20.85 32.90
C LYS A 870 45.11 -20.23 32.75
N VAL A 871 46.09 -20.96 32.23
CA VAL A 871 47.49 -20.52 32.14
C VAL A 871 47.83 -20.31 30.67
N PRO A 872 48.05 -19.05 30.19
CA PRO A 872 48.34 -18.78 28.79
C PRO A 872 49.56 -19.53 28.24
N GLY A 873 50.53 -19.85 29.08
CA GLY A 873 51.71 -20.64 28.71
C GLY A 873 51.44 -22.14 28.49
N PHE A 874 50.43 -22.69 29.14
CA PHE A 874 50.11 -24.13 29.03
C PHE A 874 49.40 -24.45 27.72
N ALA A 875 48.54 -23.56 27.26
CA ALA A 875 47.83 -23.70 25.98
C ALA A 875 48.79 -23.63 24.79
N VAL A 876 49.85 -22.83 24.90
CA VAL A 876 50.89 -22.70 23.86
C VAL A 876 51.75 -23.98 23.78
N ALA A 877 52.10 -24.59 24.92
CA ALA A 877 52.84 -25.84 24.93
C ALA A 877 52.07 -27.02 24.31
N GLN A 878 50.78 -27.09 24.52
CA GLN A 878 49.94 -28.13 23.90
C GLN A 878 49.76 -27.91 22.37
N CYS A 879 49.68 -26.68 21.91
CA CYS A 879 49.58 -26.38 20.47
C CYS A 879 50.89 -26.67 19.75
N ILE A 880 52.06 -26.43 20.40
CA ILE A 880 53.36 -26.71 19.81
C ILE A 880 53.63 -28.22 19.76
N SER A 881 53.23 -29.00 20.76
CA SER A 881 53.37 -30.44 20.75
C SER A 881 52.46 -31.15 19.74
N GLN A 882 51.33 -30.59 19.42
CA GLN A 882 50.47 -31.13 18.34
C GLN A 882 50.97 -30.82 16.93
N HIS A 883 51.76 -29.76 16.77
CA HIS A 883 52.34 -29.43 15.45
C HIS A 883 53.70 -30.14 15.19
N ASN A 884 54.38 -30.65 16.24
CA ASN A 884 55.65 -31.35 16.08
C ASN A 884 55.52 -32.87 15.94
N SER A 885 54.32 -33.43 15.97
CA SER A 885 54.07 -34.81 15.60
C SER A 885 53.61 -34.90 14.13
N SER A 886 54.47 -34.57 13.26
CA SER A 886 54.38 -35.01 11.87
C SER A 886 54.74 -36.49 11.82
N PRO A 887 53.92 -37.36 11.36
CA PRO A 887 54.29 -38.77 11.20
C PRO A 887 55.25 -38.91 10.04
N VAL A 888 56.44 -39.37 10.35
CA VAL A 888 57.39 -39.93 9.42
C VAL A 888 56.83 -41.26 8.94
N SER A 889 56.86 -41.40 7.61
CA SER A 889 56.92 -42.63 6.85
C SER A 889 55.76 -43.63 6.93
N SER A 890 55.13 -43.71 5.83
CA SER A 890 54.44 -44.88 5.32
C SER A 890 55.39 -46.08 5.19
N PRO A 891 54.93 -47.27 5.35
CA PRO A 891 55.32 -48.39 4.49
C PRO A 891 54.14 -48.94 3.69
N SER A 892 54.43 -49.26 2.49
CA SER A 892 53.64 -49.91 1.48
C SER A 892 53.15 -51.30 1.90
N PRO A 893 52.00 -51.75 1.41
CA PRO A 893 51.52 -53.10 1.69
C PRO A 893 52.10 -54.12 0.79
N PRO A 894 52.27 -55.40 1.18
CA PRO A 894 52.54 -56.50 0.32
C PRO A 894 51.25 -57.08 -0.25
N SER A 895 51.31 -57.35 -1.50
CA SER A 895 50.47 -58.12 -2.36
C SER A 895 50.40 -59.62 -1.93
N SER A 896 49.26 -60.22 -2.05
CA SER A 896 49.01 -61.58 -2.56
C SER A 896 47.54 -62.01 -2.28
N ALA A 897 46.82 -62.21 -3.25
CA ALA A 897 46.63 -63.34 -4.11
C ALA A 897 45.40 -64.19 -3.75
N SER A 898 44.59 -64.30 -4.76
CA SER A 898 43.80 -65.45 -5.23
C SER A 898 42.49 -65.73 -4.47
N THR A 899 41.41 -66.08 -5.07
CA THR A 899 41.07 -66.78 -6.30
C THR A 899 39.53 -66.80 -6.47
N SER A 900 39.13 -66.90 -7.73
CA SER A 900 37.94 -67.58 -8.30
C SER A 900 36.57 -66.97 -7.97
N GLY A 901 35.71 -66.86 -8.85
CA GLY A 901 35.54 -67.31 -10.24
C GLY A 901 34.12 -66.98 -10.67
N SER A 902 34.06 -66.78 -11.93
CA SER A 902 33.07 -67.23 -12.94
C SER A 902 31.87 -66.30 -13.17
N THR A 903 31.95 -65.78 -14.32
CA THR A 903 31.07 -66.03 -15.55
C THR A 903 29.72 -65.30 -15.49
N GLY A 904 29.44 -64.55 -16.50
CA GLY A 904 29.24 -64.58 -17.85
C GLY A 904 28.65 -63.31 -18.41
N HIS A 905 29.20 -62.85 -19.41
CA HIS A 905 28.72 -62.67 -20.82
C HIS A 905 27.36 -62.00 -20.96
N CYS A 906 27.12 -61.08 -21.77
CA CYS A 906 27.59 -60.67 -23.11
C CYS A 906 27.16 -59.25 -23.42
N ASP A 907 27.98 -58.60 -24.16
CA ASP A 907 27.87 -57.95 -25.48
C ASP A 907 26.89 -56.80 -25.61
N SER A 908 27.20 -55.76 -26.10
CA SER A 908 28.08 -55.22 -27.19
C SER A 908 27.32 -53.96 -27.69
N VAL A 909 27.84 -52.97 -28.06
CA VAL A 909 28.60 -52.46 -29.17
C VAL A 909 28.41 -50.96 -29.32
N ALA A 910 29.50 -50.27 -29.38
CA ALA A 910 29.95 -49.20 -30.27
C ALA A 910 29.10 -47.91 -30.33
N GLY A 911 29.62 -46.81 -30.39
CA GLY A 911 30.93 -46.31 -30.72
C GLY A 911 30.89 -44.83 -31.03
N SER A 912 32.04 -44.26 -30.87
CA SER A 912 32.69 -43.14 -31.58
C SER A 912 32.20 -41.73 -31.25
N THR A 913 32.95 -40.99 -30.48
CA THR A 913 34.22 -40.23 -30.71
C THR A 913 34.10 -39.00 -31.59
N ILE A 914 34.78 -37.96 -31.11
CA ILE A 914 35.55 -36.90 -31.79
C ILE A 914 34.80 -35.58 -31.91
N SER A 915 35.20 -34.55 -31.36
CA SER A 915 36.36 -33.72 -31.09
C SER A 915 36.04 -32.24 -31.40
N THR A 916 36.46 -31.39 -30.56
CA THR A 916 36.66 -29.96 -30.81
C THR A 916 37.70 -29.74 -31.95
N PRO A 917 37.65 -28.60 -32.64
CA PRO A 917 38.64 -27.60 -32.34
C PRO A 917 38.24 -26.12 -32.58
N SER A 918 39.06 -25.31 -31.95
CA SER A 918 39.36 -23.91 -32.02
C SER A 918 39.44 -23.21 -33.38
N ALA A 919 39.22 -21.91 -33.29
CA ALA A 919 40.03 -20.82 -33.84
C ALA A 919 39.70 -20.19 -35.18
N ALA A 920 39.49 -18.92 -35.11
CA ALA A 920 40.14 -17.84 -35.85
C ALA A 920 39.57 -17.32 -37.18
N GLN A 921 39.48 -15.98 -37.14
CA GLN A 921 39.78 -15.02 -38.23
C GLN A 921 38.63 -14.35 -38.97
N SER A 922 38.60 -13.04 -38.70
CA SER A 922 38.11 -11.97 -39.57
C SER A 922 38.88 -11.97 -40.94
N PRO A 923 38.37 -11.29 -42.02
CA PRO A 923 38.63 -9.87 -42.14
C PRO A 923 37.61 -8.98 -42.94
N SER A 924 37.68 -7.67 -42.64
CA SER A 924 37.64 -6.49 -43.55
C SER A 924 36.51 -6.36 -44.59
N GLY A 925 35.87 -5.24 -44.75
CA GLY A 925 36.36 -3.90 -44.87
C GLY A 925 35.30 -2.93 -45.44
N LEU A 926 35.58 -1.65 -45.28
CA LEU A 926 35.19 -0.46 -46.07
C LEU A 926 33.85 0.21 -45.72
N ALA A 927 33.88 1.31 -45.00
CA ALA A 927 34.07 2.72 -45.35
C ALA A 927 32.79 3.54 -45.49
N GLY A 928 32.77 4.66 -44.78
CA GLY A 928 31.84 5.78 -45.00
C GLY A 928 31.52 6.56 -43.74
N LYS A 929 32.35 7.51 -43.41
CA LYS A 929 32.25 8.90 -42.93
C LYS A 929 30.86 9.45 -42.56
N ASP A 930 30.75 10.05 -41.38
CA ASP A 930 30.69 11.43 -40.93
C ASP A 930 30.04 11.40 -39.53
N GLY A 931 30.61 11.88 -38.49
CA GLY A 931 30.93 13.26 -38.17
C GLY A 931 29.90 13.78 -37.13
N GLY A 932 30.27 13.85 -35.84
CA GLY A 932 29.40 14.47 -34.85
C GLY A 932 29.87 14.32 -33.40
N GLU A 933 30.48 15.35 -32.91
CA GLU A 933 31.19 15.48 -31.63
C GLU A 933 30.33 15.19 -30.39
N CYS A 934 30.90 14.40 -29.47
CA CYS A 934 30.53 14.33 -28.08
C CYS A 934 31.24 15.41 -27.28
N LEU A 935 30.49 16.35 -26.71
CA LEU A 935 30.96 17.29 -25.69
C LEU A 935 30.59 16.77 -24.30
N ALA A 936 31.62 16.42 -23.56
CA ALA A 936 31.59 16.15 -22.14
C ALA A 936 31.42 17.44 -21.37
N PHE A 937 30.45 17.51 -20.46
CA PHE A 937 30.35 18.58 -19.46
C PHE A 937 30.70 18.06 -18.07
N GLN A 938 31.76 18.65 -17.54
CA GLN A 938 32.28 18.53 -16.18
C GLN A 938 31.34 19.23 -15.18
N ARG A 939 31.22 18.63 -14.00
CA ARG A 939 30.62 19.24 -12.79
C ARG A 939 31.59 20.25 -12.16
N PRO A 940 31.13 21.39 -11.64
CA PRO A 940 31.87 22.14 -10.64
C PRO A 940 31.44 21.78 -9.23
N LYS A 941 32.44 21.61 -8.37
CA LYS A 941 32.36 21.64 -6.90
C LYS A 941 31.98 23.06 -6.45
N LEU A 942 31.19 23.16 -5.38
CA LEU A 942 31.13 24.35 -4.56
C LEU A 942 31.15 23.97 -3.09
N GLU A 943 32.08 24.56 -2.43
CA GLU A 943 32.43 24.49 -1.02
C GLU A 943 31.40 25.26 -0.16
N ALA A 944 31.42 24.89 1.14
CA ALA A 944 30.68 25.46 2.22
C ALA A 944 31.15 26.86 2.60
N ASP A 945 30.28 27.74 3.08
CA ASP A 945 30.58 28.65 4.18
C ASP A 945 29.36 29.15 4.95
N THR A 946 29.40 28.88 6.22
CA THR A 946 29.04 29.55 7.47
C THR A 946 27.95 30.63 7.52
N GLY A 947 26.98 30.38 8.40
CA GLY A 947 26.64 31.29 9.49
C GLY A 947 25.50 32.26 9.27
N PHE A 948 24.40 32.07 9.99
CA PHE A 948 23.80 33.09 10.83
C PHE A 948 22.72 32.56 11.77
N ARG A 949 22.90 32.77 13.06
CA ARG A 949 21.91 32.62 14.13
C ARG A 949 21.00 33.85 14.17
N SER A 950 19.68 33.65 14.38
CA SER A 950 18.88 34.50 15.32
C SER A 950 17.54 33.79 15.52
N SER A 951 17.28 33.34 16.65
CA SER A 951 16.47 33.69 17.82
C SER A 951 15.22 34.50 17.47
N CYS A 952 14.02 33.87 17.66
CA CYS A 952 12.87 34.47 18.35
C CYS A 952 11.84 33.37 18.68
N SER A 953 11.75 33.05 19.89
CA SER A 953 10.82 33.23 21.01
C SER A 953 9.48 32.46 20.85
N ARG A 954 9.39 31.56 21.79
CA ARG A 954 8.23 31.03 22.52
C ARG A 954 6.96 31.92 22.49
N HIS A 955 5.81 31.33 22.19
CA HIS A 955 4.65 31.22 23.08
C HIS A 955 3.44 30.62 22.31
N LEU A 956 2.75 29.74 23.01
CA LEU A 956 1.38 29.28 22.94
C LEU A 956 1.20 27.83 22.50
N ARG A 957 1.35 26.95 23.50
CA ARG A 957 0.56 25.73 23.58
C ARG A 957 -0.81 26.08 24.13
N LYS A 958 -1.86 25.69 23.41
CA LYS A 958 -3.13 25.19 24.00
C LYS A 958 -3.94 24.47 22.94
N THR A 959 -4.09 23.17 23.13
CA THR A 959 -5.26 22.29 22.97
C THR A 959 -6.12 22.40 21.70
N PHE A 960 -5.98 21.40 20.79
CA PHE A 960 -7.11 20.70 20.21
C PHE A 960 -6.64 19.32 19.66
N PRO A 961 -7.47 18.26 19.75
CA PRO A 961 -7.05 16.90 19.46
C PRO A 961 -7.20 16.53 17.99
N GLY A 962 -6.27 15.75 17.52
CA GLY A 962 -6.33 14.73 16.47
C GLY A 962 -7.04 15.03 15.15
N ARG A 963 -6.29 15.42 14.13
CA ARG A 963 -6.55 15.07 12.73
C ARG A 963 -5.23 14.66 12.11
N PHE A 964 -5.08 13.39 11.87
CA PHE A 964 -4.04 12.88 10.99
C PHE A 964 -4.39 13.29 9.56
N PHE A 965 -3.69 14.29 9.04
CA PHE A 965 -3.60 14.54 7.62
C PHE A 965 -2.47 13.64 7.09
N CYS A 966 -2.82 12.63 6.30
CA CYS A 966 -1.88 11.99 5.40
C CYS A 966 -1.51 12.99 4.30
N HIS A 967 -0.46 13.79 4.53
CA HIS A 967 0.25 14.45 3.44
C HIS A 967 1.16 13.40 2.79
N ILE A 968 0.70 12.79 1.73
CA ILE A 968 1.59 12.14 0.76
C ILE A 968 2.28 13.30 0.03
N HIS A 969 3.55 13.49 0.34
CA HIS A 969 4.43 14.39 -0.39
C HIS A 969 4.59 13.88 -1.83
N VAL A 970 3.95 14.56 -2.77
CA VAL A 970 4.12 14.41 -4.23
C VAL A 970 5.52 14.87 -4.70
N ARG A 971 6.53 14.93 -3.84
CA ARG A 971 7.89 15.40 -4.21
C ARG A 971 8.88 14.31 -4.60
N ASP A 972 8.56 13.04 -4.47
CA ASP A 972 9.50 11.94 -4.76
C ASP A 972 9.17 11.12 -6.01
N PHE A 973 8.24 11.59 -6.86
CA PHE A 973 7.89 10.89 -8.11
C PHE A 973 8.37 11.60 -9.39
N ILE A 974 9.23 12.62 -9.27
CA ILE A 974 9.93 13.19 -10.42
C ILE A 974 11.43 13.10 -10.15
N LYS A 975 11.97 11.93 -10.30
CA LYS A 975 13.37 11.65 -10.63
C LYS A 975 13.47 10.28 -11.27
#